data_aab7346657424801bd45cb94a8dd5240
#
_entry.id   aab7346657424801bd45cb94a8dd5240
#
_cell.length_a   1.000
_cell.length_b   1.000
_cell.length_c   1.000
_cell.angle_alpha   90.00
_cell.angle_beta   90.00
_cell.angle_gamma   90.00
#
_symmetry.space_group_name_H-M   'P 1'
#
loop_
_entity.id
_entity.type
_entity.pdbx_description
1 polymer ?
#
loop_
_entity_poly.entity_id
_entity_poly.type
_entity_poly.pdbx_seq_one_letter_code
_entity_poly.pdbx_strand_id
1 'polypeptide(L)'
;MPATTANNNNNIKSDIQAKKTITCKVPSESESKKVAEIVGSLSNATDSDREAIAADLAAAVEANGILSLKPVLAAFDKDIVSKKNVNARASAIAGLVSLINENLEGQTHPFLIRFVSTLLELQADKQASVKEAAAAAARNLVEKINPNACTLMIPFILEGLANSCKWQTKMLSLELLQLLAKTHPKEFFVGIPDVVPVVSDCMWDTKSEVKKKATETMSVICGLIENKDIERFIPAVIACINHPENVPETIHLLGATTFVQEVDSATLSIMVPLLSRGLNERATPIKRKSALIIDNMSKLVDDPDVAAPFLPVLLPALEKVQDVVADPECRGVVQKALATLQRVANPGVEVFTKEQKKVKVESAIKGLLPENLDSFFDTTVSFLNDVALTLCVSKNFFKDVWIKSLAPYANSFLSSSDAESLAVSALDNCEDAVTPKDPEEEDDEGEDLCNCEFSLAYGAKILLNRTSLRLKRGRRYGLCGANGCGKSTLMRAIANEQVEGFPPRSELKTVYVEHDIDGSEADTPLVDFILASEGVETKDPEEVRKILLEYGFSEQMVTKMAIGELSGGWKMKLALARAMLMNADILLLDEPTNHLDVVNVAWLENYLLGLKTVTSIIVSHDSGFLDHVCSDIIHYEPNYKLKRYKGNLSEFVKKVPRAASYYSLEATQIKFSFPEPGFLEGIKTKERAILKMKNVDFQYPGSDRKQLIDISMQCSLASRVAVIGPNGAGKSTLIKLLTGEIESEVGTVWRHPNLRIAYVAQHAFHHIERHLDKTPNEYIQWRYHTGEDREELEKNERNNAEENQKAMEQVFVIEGEKRVVEAIVGRRKLKQSYEYEVSWVGRSSVDNTWISRSKLEEMGFGKKIAEVDAAEAAKMCNLGVFVGRLYNIIKNCDIDHFQVFYKLL
;
A
#
# COMPACT_ATOMS: atom_id res chain seq x y z
N MET A 1 54.07 -25.13 -3.37
CA MET A 1 53.80 -25.60 -1.98
C MET A 1 52.65 -24.80 -1.42
N PRO A 2 51.70 -25.49 -0.95
CA PRO A 2 50.37 -24.97 -0.59
C PRO A 2 50.17 -24.79 0.93
N ALA A 3 48.99 -24.40 1.26
CA ALA A 3 48.36 -24.34 2.58
C ALA A 3 48.52 -22.96 3.25
N THR A 4 47.51 -22.31 3.76
CA THR A 4 46.37 -22.69 4.52
C THR A 4 45.54 -21.44 4.78
N THR A 5 44.31 -21.39 4.29
CA THR A 5 43.29 -20.49 4.83
C THR A 5 41.91 -21.12 4.63
N ALA A 6 41.74 -22.26 5.30
CA ALA A 6 40.42 -22.85 5.50
C ALA A 6 40.42 -23.25 6.98
N ASN A 7 39.90 -22.36 7.86
CA ASN A 7 39.47 -22.69 9.23
C ASN A 7 39.23 -21.42 10.06
N ASN A 8 38.32 -20.54 9.66
CA ASN A 8 37.84 -19.53 10.63
C ASN A 8 36.32 -19.46 10.75
N ASN A 9 35.55 -20.13 9.89
CA ASN A 9 34.10 -20.11 9.99
C ASN A 9 33.52 -21.21 10.88
N ASN A 10 34.31 -22.18 11.34
CA ASN A 10 33.85 -23.20 12.29
C ASN A 10 34.08 -22.83 13.78
N ASN A 11 34.81 -21.78 14.09
CA ASN A 11 35.04 -21.36 15.46
C ASN A 11 33.99 -20.35 15.98
N ILE A 12 33.21 -19.70 15.12
CA ILE A 12 32.15 -18.78 15.54
C ILE A 12 30.89 -19.55 15.97
N LYS A 13 30.66 -20.74 15.41
CA LYS A 13 29.56 -21.63 15.86
C LYS A 13 29.83 -22.41 17.15
N SER A 14 31.09 -22.51 17.58
CA SER A 14 31.46 -23.23 18.82
C SER A 14 31.49 -22.36 20.09
N ASP A 15 31.56 -21.03 19.95
CA ASP A 15 31.63 -20.13 21.11
C ASP A 15 30.24 -19.67 21.63
N ILE A 16 29.15 -19.94 20.91
CA ILE A 16 27.78 -19.61 21.32
C ILE A 16 27.17 -20.64 22.29
N GLN A 17 27.83 -21.76 22.54
CA GLN A 17 27.50 -22.70 23.63
C GLN A 17 28.18 -22.33 24.96
N ALA A 18 28.38 -21.07 25.26
CA ALA A 18 28.64 -20.65 26.65
C ALA A 18 27.39 -21.02 27.46
N LYS A 19 27.54 -21.96 28.41
CA LYS A 19 26.46 -22.44 29.32
C LYS A 19 25.78 -21.20 29.91
N LYS A 20 24.57 -20.87 29.41
CA LYS A 20 23.76 -19.80 30.02
C LYS A 20 23.55 -20.11 31.49
N THR A 21 23.99 -19.21 32.35
CA THR A 21 23.93 -19.41 33.79
C THR A 21 22.55 -19.04 34.29
N ILE A 22 21.82 -19.97 34.91
CA ILE A 22 20.54 -19.69 35.52
C ILE A 22 20.76 -18.71 36.68
N THR A 23 20.11 -17.54 36.60
CA THR A 23 20.24 -16.45 37.61
C THR A 23 19.00 -16.29 38.48
N CYS A 24 18.04 -17.24 38.38
CA CYS A 24 16.81 -17.13 39.15
C CYS A 24 17.12 -17.27 40.69
N LYS A 25 16.47 -16.40 41.46
CA LYS A 25 16.55 -16.46 42.90
C LYS A 25 15.76 -17.68 43.42
N VAL A 26 16.45 -18.63 44.06
CA VAL A 26 15.79 -19.75 44.72
C VAL A 26 15.45 -19.30 46.14
N PRO A 27 14.17 -19.20 46.53
CA PRO A 27 13.80 -18.79 47.87
C PRO A 27 14.28 -19.80 48.89
N SER A 28 14.80 -19.32 50.03
CA SER A 28 15.16 -20.17 51.17
C SER A 28 13.90 -20.81 51.77
N GLU A 29 14.11 -21.89 52.56
CA GLU A 29 12.98 -22.57 53.20
C GLU A 29 12.21 -21.65 54.17
N SER A 30 12.90 -20.68 54.79
CA SER A 30 12.28 -19.66 55.66
C SER A 30 11.47 -18.62 54.87
N GLU A 31 11.94 -18.22 53.69
CA GLU A 31 11.22 -17.30 52.78
C GLU A 31 9.99 -17.98 52.18
N SER A 32 10.09 -19.22 51.74
CA SER A 32 8.97 -20.01 51.28
C SER A 32 7.89 -20.21 52.37
N LYS A 33 8.29 -20.42 53.62
CA LYS A 33 7.35 -20.50 54.76
C LYS A 33 6.63 -19.18 55.01
N LYS A 34 7.33 -18.02 54.94
CA LYS A 34 6.71 -16.71 55.08
C LYS A 34 5.66 -16.44 53.99
N VAL A 35 5.96 -16.74 52.72
CA VAL A 35 5.01 -16.62 51.65
C VAL A 35 3.77 -17.49 51.87
N ALA A 36 3.96 -18.74 52.33
CA ALA A 36 2.85 -19.64 52.68
C ALA A 36 2.00 -19.12 53.84
N GLU A 37 2.62 -18.49 54.87
CA GLU A 37 1.91 -17.82 55.95
C GLU A 37 1.09 -16.63 55.49
N ILE A 38 1.63 -15.78 54.61
CA ILE A 38 0.89 -14.65 54.02
C ILE A 38 -0.30 -15.16 53.20
N VAL A 39 -0.13 -16.20 52.38
CA VAL A 39 -1.23 -16.85 51.64
C VAL A 39 -2.31 -17.39 52.54
N GLY A 40 -1.90 -18.07 53.66
CA GLY A 40 -2.83 -18.56 54.68
C GLY A 40 -3.61 -17.42 55.39
N SER A 41 -2.94 -16.32 55.64
CA SER A 41 -3.56 -15.10 56.19
C SER A 41 -4.54 -14.46 55.18
N LEU A 42 -4.17 -14.43 53.90
CA LEU A 42 -5.02 -13.90 52.80
C LEU A 42 -6.31 -14.72 52.65
N SER A 43 -6.23 -16.05 52.72
CA SER A 43 -7.42 -16.93 52.58
C SER A 43 -8.43 -16.73 53.73
N ASN A 44 -8.00 -16.22 54.88
CA ASN A 44 -8.85 -15.92 56.02
C ASN A 44 -9.10 -14.42 56.26
N ALA A 45 -8.65 -13.55 55.34
CA ALA A 45 -8.72 -12.10 55.47
C ALA A 45 -10.14 -11.57 55.52
N THR A 46 -10.36 -10.52 56.32
CA THR A 46 -11.59 -9.73 56.30
C THR A 46 -11.60 -8.73 55.15
N ASP A 47 -12.77 -8.16 54.84
CA ASP A 47 -12.87 -7.20 53.72
C ASP A 47 -11.97 -5.96 53.91
N SER A 48 -11.69 -5.55 55.18
CA SER A 48 -10.84 -4.39 55.47
C SER A 48 -9.34 -4.64 55.27
N ASP A 49 -8.88 -5.88 55.44
CA ASP A 49 -7.44 -6.19 55.50
C ASP A 49 -6.98 -6.89 54.17
N ARG A 50 -7.93 -7.31 53.36
CA ARG A 50 -7.70 -8.12 52.15
C ARG A 50 -6.72 -7.48 51.17
N GLU A 51 -6.92 -6.20 50.83
CA GLU A 51 -6.08 -5.48 49.87
C GLU A 51 -4.66 -5.29 50.40
N ALA A 52 -4.52 -4.97 51.68
CA ALA A 52 -3.20 -4.82 52.31
C ALA A 52 -2.40 -6.14 52.32
N ILE A 53 -3.04 -7.26 52.73
CA ILE A 53 -2.40 -8.58 52.73
C ILE A 53 -2.09 -9.05 51.30
N ALA A 54 -2.94 -8.71 50.32
CA ALA A 54 -2.69 -9.00 48.90
C ALA A 54 -1.48 -8.21 48.37
N ALA A 55 -1.31 -6.95 48.75
CA ALA A 55 -0.14 -6.15 48.39
C ALA A 55 1.14 -6.71 49.08
N ASP A 56 1.06 -7.12 50.35
CA ASP A 56 2.17 -7.76 51.05
C ASP A 56 2.58 -9.08 50.38
N LEU A 57 1.60 -9.86 49.87
CA LEU A 57 1.88 -11.08 49.12
C LEU A 57 2.67 -10.78 47.84
N ALA A 58 2.25 -9.78 47.12
CA ALA A 58 2.89 -9.43 45.89
C ALA A 58 4.31 -8.89 46.10
N ALA A 59 4.51 -8.01 47.10
CA ALA A 59 5.83 -7.54 47.50
C ALA A 59 6.74 -8.70 48.00
N ALA A 60 6.17 -9.70 48.67
CA ALA A 60 6.92 -10.88 49.08
C ALA A 60 7.36 -11.76 47.89
N VAL A 61 6.54 -11.88 46.88
CA VAL A 61 6.89 -12.58 45.61
C VAL A 61 7.98 -11.84 44.87
N GLU A 62 7.87 -10.52 44.73
CA GLU A 62 8.90 -9.68 44.11
C GLU A 62 10.25 -9.82 44.84
N ALA A 63 10.25 -9.75 46.15
CA ALA A 63 11.46 -9.85 46.95
C ALA A 63 12.13 -11.25 46.91
N ASN A 64 11.33 -12.31 46.80
CA ASN A 64 11.81 -13.71 46.88
C ASN A 64 11.99 -14.40 45.51
N GLY A 65 11.56 -13.72 44.43
CA GLY A 65 11.66 -14.20 43.03
C GLY A 65 10.48 -15.11 42.63
N ILE A 66 10.39 -15.37 41.34
CA ILE A 66 9.24 -16.01 40.68
C ILE A 66 8.94 -17.44 41.19
N LEU A 67 9.93 -18.19 41.65
CA LEU A 67 9.74 -19.53 42.22
C LEU A 67 8.88 -19.53 43.48
N SER A 68 8.79 -18.39 44.19
CA SER A 68 7.92 -18.21 45.34
C SER A 68 6.42 -18.21 45.00
N LEU A 69 6.06 -18.10 43.73
CA LEU A 69 4.67 -18.24 43.26
C LEU A 69 4.12 -19.66 43.39
N LYS A 70 4.96 -20.69 43.43
CA LYS A 70 4.51 -22.10 43.44
C LYS A 70 3.47 -22.41 44.53
N PRO A 71 3.68 -22.08 45.81
CA PRO A 71 2.67 -22.27 46.86
C PRO A 71 1.45 -21.33 46.68
N VAL A 72 1.64 -20.13 46.14
CA VAL A 72 0.59 -19.16 45.91
C VAL A 72 -0.42 -19.67 44.86
N LEU A 73 0.07 -20.15 43.74
CA LEU A 73 -0.76 -20.68 42.65
C LEU A 73 -1.56 -21.90 43.10
N ALA A 74 -0.94 -22.81 43.88
CA ALA A 74 -1.61 -23.99 44.47
C ALA A 74 -2.74 -23.61 45.44
N ALA A 75 -2.56 -22.52 46.19
CA ALA A 75 -3.61 -21.99 47.05
C ALA A 75 -4.73 -21.33 46.25
N PHE A 76 -4.39 -20.54 45.25
CA PHE A 76 -5.39 -19.88 44.39
C PHE A 76 -6.23 -20.89 43.61
N ASP A 77 -5.64 -21.94 43.04
CA ASP A 77 -6.37 -23.02 42.39
C ASP A 77 -7.44 -23.64 43.28
N LYS A 78 -7.14 -23.77 44.59
CA LYS A 78 -8.08 -24.32 45.58
C LYS A 78 -9.13 -23.29 46.02
N ASP A 79 -8.71 -22.07 46.32
CA ASP A 79 -9.54 -21.03 46.93
C ASP A 79 -10.51 -20.38 45.96
N ILE A 80 -10.12 -20.15 44.75
CA ILE A 80 -10.97 -19.56 43.69
C ILE A 80 -12.16 -20.49 43.38
N VAL A 81 -11.96 -21.81 43.38
CA VAL A 81 -13.00 -22.80 43.09
C VAL A 81 -13.81 -23.21 44.32
N SER A 82 -13.46 -22.72 45.51
CA SER A 82 -14.10 -23.08 46.77
C SER A 82 -15.57 -22.67 46.81
N LYS A 83 -16.49 -23.64 46.73
CA LYS A 83 -17.97 -23.40 46.79
C LYS A 83 -18.46 -22.93 48.13
N LYS A 84 -17.74 -23.21 49.23
CA LYS A 84 -18.19 -22.99 50.62
C LYS A 84 -17.68 -21.67 51.23
N ASN A 85 -16.51 -21.21 50.83
CA ASN A 85 -15.88 -20.01 51.43
C ASN A 85 -15.87 -18.84 50.44
N VAL A 86 -16.75 -17.88 50.68
CA VAL A 86 -16.86 -16.66 49.87
C VAL A 86 -15.63 -15.77 50.05
N ASN A 87 -15.15 -15.64 51.28
CA ASN A 87 -14.00 -14.81 51.61
C ASN A 87 -12.74 -15.34 50.93
N ALA A 88 -12.52 -16.67 50.93
CA ALA A 88 -11.37 -17.25 50.24
C ALA A 88 -11.38 -16.94 48.73
N ARG A 89 -12.56 -17.02 48.08
CA ARG A 89 -12.67 -16.63 46.64
C ARG A 89 -12.31 -15.18 46.45
N ALA A 90 -12.91 -14.27 47.18
CA ALA A 90 -12.66 -12.84 47.07
C ALA A 90 -11.19 -12.47 47.39
N SER A 91 -10.59 -13.15 48.38
CA SER A 91 -9.19 -12.96 48.76
C SER A 91 -8.21 -13.47 47.71
N ALA A 92 -8.50 -14.62 47.09
CA ALA A 92 -7.67 -15.15 46.01
C ALA A 92 -7.74 -14.23 44.76
N ILE A 93 -8.92 -13.67 44.46
CA ILE A 93 -9.07 -12.67 43.36
C ILE A 93 -8.26 -11.40 43.68
N ALA A 94 -8.31 -10.88 44.91
CA ALA A 94 -7.52 -9.73 45.33
C ALA A 94 -6.01 -10.00 45.21
N GLY A 95 -5.56 -11.18 45.60
CA GLY A 95 -4.18 -11.62 45.45
C GLY A 95 -3.75 -11.69 43.96
N LEU A 96 -4.64 -12.19 43.08
CA LEU A 96 -4.40 -12.18 41.64
C LEU A 96 -4.23 -10.75 41.08
N VAL A 97 -5.13 -9.84 41.47
CA VAL A 97 -5.07 -8.43 41.02
C VAL A 97 -3.78 -7.77 41.49
N SER A 98 -3.37 -8.04 42.71
CA SER A 98 -2.11 -7.51 43.26
C SER A 98 -0.90 -8.01 42.46
N LEU A 99 -0.83 -9.32 42.17
CA LEU A 99 0.24 -9.90 41.34
C LEU A 99 0.28 -9.40 39.89
N ILE A 100 -0.87 -9.04 39.33
CA ILE A 100 -0.96 -8.44 37.99
C ILE A 100 -0.43 -7.01 38.01
N ASN A 101 -0.66 -6.28 39.11
CA ASN A 101 -0.32 -4.85 39.19
C ASN A 101 1.13 -4.58 39.57
N GLU A 102 1.85 -5.60 40.07
CA GLU A 102 3.21 -5.44 40.56
C GLU A 102 4.28 -5.41 39.46
N ASN A 103 5.44 -4.84 39.83
CA ASN A 103 6.52 -4.41 38.96
C ASN A 103 7.46 -5.54 38.49
N LEU A 104 7.00 -6.80 38.43
CA LEU A 104 7.79 -7.94 37.91
C LEU A 104 7.88 -7.96 36.35
N GLU A 105 7.75 -6.82 35.69
CA GLU A 105 7.84 -6.68 34.23
C GLU A 105 7.00 -7.71 33.45
N GLY A 106 5.89 -8.16 34.02
CA GLY A 106 5.01 -9.16 33.43
C GLY A 106 5.44 -10.62 33.56
N GLN A 107 6.52 -10.93 34.31
CA GLN A 107 7.01 -12.30 34.51
C GLN A 107 5.96 -13.25 35.14
N THR A 108 4.96 -12.70 35.83
CA THR A 108 3.84 -13.46 36.42
C THR A 108 2.78 -13.84 35.38
N HIS A 109 2.66 -13.13 34.27
CA HIS A 109 1.60 -13.33 33.26
C HIS A 109 1.47 -14.76 32.75
N PRO A 110 2.56 -15.50 32.42
CA PRO A 110 2.48 -16.90 31.99
C PRO A 110 1.70 -17.81 32.95
N PHE A 111 1.79 -17.52 34.25
CA PHE A 111 1.15 -18.30 35.30
C PHE A 111 -0.28 -17.85 35.60
N LEU A 112 -0.60 -16.57 35.35
CA LEU A 112 -1.88 -15.98 35.71
C LEU A 112 -2.91 -16.04 34.55
N ILE A 113 -2.48 -16.10 33.28
CA ILE A 113 -3.36 -16.11 32.14
C ILE A 113 -4.40 -17.24 32.16
N ARG A 114 -4.05 -18.40 32.71
CA ARG A 114 -4.93 -19.55 32.81
C ARG A 114 -6.14 -19.31 33.73
N PHE A 115 -6.05 -18.35 34.67
CA PHE A 115 -7.15 -18.02 35.58
C PHE A 115 -8.27 -17.24 34.90
N VAL A 116 -8.07 -16.76 33.64
CA VAL A 116 -9.11 -16.06 32.87
C VAL A 116 -10.37 -16.91 32.77
N SER A 117 -10.27 -18.19 32.36
CA SER A 117 -11.42 -19.10 32.28
C SER A 117 -12.14 -19.23 33.63
N THR A 118 -11.41 -19.35 34.73
CA THR A 118 -11.99 -19.45 36.09
C THR A 118 -12.66 -18.16 36.54
N LEU A 119 -12.04 -16.99 36.23
CA LEU A 119 -12.63 -15.68 36.50
C LEU A 119 -13.93 -15.46 35.71
N LEU A 120 -14.00 -15.95 34.47
CA LEU A 120 -15.20 -15.92 33.63
C LEU A 120 -16.30 -16.82 34.27
N GLU A 121 -16.00 -17.99 34.75
CA GLU A 121 -16.98 -18.86 35.39
C GLU A 121 -17.57 -18.23 36.66
N LEU A 122 -16.77 -17.45 37.41
CA LEU A 122 -17.21 -16.75 38.61
C LEU A 122 -18.26 -15.68 38.37
N GLN A 123 -18.48 -15.28 37.13
CA GLN A 123 -19.63 -14.43 36.74
C GLN A 123 -20.98 -15.09 37.02
N ALA A 124 -20.99 -16.37 37.17
CA ALA A 124 -22.17 -17.14 37.56
C ALA A 124 -22.28 -17.38 39.04
N ASP A 125 -21.38 -16.81 39.89
CA ASP A 125 -21.43 -16.91 41.33
C ASP A 125 -22.73 -16.30 41.94
N LYS A 126 -23.08 -16.73 43.16
CA LYS A 126 -24.26 -16.19 43.83
C LYS A 126 -24.03 -14.82 44.47
N GLN A 127 -22.79 -14.52 44.83
CA GLN A 127 -22.41 -13.27 45.49
C GLN A 127 -22.02 -12.18 44.51
N ALA A 128 -22.62 -11.01 44.60
CA ALA A 128 -22.38 -9.89 43.73
C ALA A 128 -20.92 -9.37 43.81
N SER A 129 -20.37 -9.30 45.05
CA SER A 129 -19.02 -8.84 45.29
C SER A 129 -17.94 -9.71 44.61
N VAL A 130 -18.14 -11.02 44.56
CA VAL A 130 -17.23 -11.97 43.90
C VAL A 130 -17.32 -11.78 42.38
N LYS A 131 -18.53 -11.59 41.85
CA LYS A 131 -18.71 -11.33 40.41
C LYS A 131 -17.98 -10.06 39.96
N GLU A 132 -18.19 -8.97 40.67
CA GLU A 132 -17.60 -7.66 40.38
C GLU A 132 -16.07 -7.71 40.47
N ALA A 133 -15.54 -8.35 41.55
CA ALA A 133 -14.11 -8.53 41.71
C ALA A 133 -13.49 -9.40 40.60
N ALA A 134 -14.16 -10.51 40.23
CA ALA A 134 -13.67 -11.37 39.14
C ALA A 134 -13.70 -10.67 37.77
N ALA A 135 -14.73 -9.87 37.48
CA ALA A 135 -14.81 -9.08 36.27
C ALA A 135 -13.72 -8.00 36.21
N ALA A 136 -13.49 -7.32 37.34
CA ALA A 136 -12.41 -6.33 37.45
C ALA A 136 -11.02 -6.96 37.27
N ALA A 137 -10.78 -8.12 37.91
CA ALA A 137 -9.53 -8.85 37.74
C ALA A 137 -9.27 -9.31 36.30
N ALA A 138 -10.31 -9.81 35.62
CA ALA A 138 -10.21 -10.21 34.22
C ALA A 138 -9.91 -9.03 33.30
N ARG A 139 -10.58 -7.88 33.50
CA ARG A 139 -10.28 -6.66 32.74
C ARG A 139 -8.86 -6.16 32.96
N ASN A 140 -8.42 -6.11 34.23
CA ASN A 140 -7.06 -5.68 34.58
C ASN A 140 -6.00 -6.55 33.89
N LEU A 141 -6.20 -7.89 33.90
CA LEU A 141 -5.27 -8.80 33.22
C LEU A 141 -5.20 -8.54 31.71
N VAL A 142 -6.37 -8.27 31.07
CA VAL A 142 -6.45 -7.93 29.65
C VAL A 142 -5.74 -6.61 29.34
N GLU A 143 -5.85 -5.61 30.20
CA GLU A 143 -5.23 -4.29 30.00
C GLU A 143 -3.71 -4.29 30.22
N LYS A 144 -3.20 -5.18 31.08
CA LYS A 144 -1.80 -5.22 31.47
C LYS A 144 -0.94 -6.19 30.67
N ILE A 145 -1.57 -7.14 29.95
CA ILE A 145 -0.81 -8.13 29.18
C ILE A 145 0.05 -7.49 28.10
N ASN A 146 1.20 -8.11 27.83
CA ASN A 146 2.04 -7.70 26.71
C ASN A 146 1.24 -7.76 25.39
N PRO A 147 1.27 -6.72 24.55
CA PRO A 147 0.54 -6.70 23.28
C PRO A 147 0.72 -7.95 22.42
N ASN A 148 1.96 -8.44 22.29
CA ASN A 148 2.26 -9.63 21.48
C ASN A 148 1.83 -10.96 22.12
N ALA A 149 1.40 -10.92 23.39
CA ALA A 149 0.83 -12.07 24.11
C ALA A 149 -0.71 -11.99 24.18
N CYS A 150 -1.36 -10.95 23.66
CA CYS A 150 -2.81 -10.78 23.75
C CYS A 150 -3.57 -11.93 23.08
N THR A 151 -3.05 -12.46 21.97
CA THR A 151 -3.63 -13.61 21.25
C THR A 151 -3.70 -14.88 22.10
N LEU A 152 -2.82 -15.03 23.09
CA LEU A 152 -2.81 -16.18 24.01
C LEU A 152 -3.99 -16.17 24.97
N MET A 153 -4.62 -15.02 25.20
CA MET A 153 -5.83 -14.92 26.01
C MET A 153 -7.08 -15.36 25.26
N ILE A 154 -7.07 -15.27 23.92
CA ILE A 154 -8.24 -15.56 23.08
C ILE A 154 -8.83 -16.95 23.37
N PRO A 155 -8.08 -18.06 23.37
CA PRO A 155 -8.63 -19.39 23.65
C PRO A 155 -9.37 -19.45 24.97
N PHE A 156 -8.79 -18.89 26.06
CA PHE A 156 -9.41 -18.88 27.41
C PHE A 156 -10.69 -18.02 27.44
N ILE A 157 -10.75 -16.93 26.70
CA ILE A 157 -11.96 -16.11 26.60
C ILE A 157 -13.04 -16.83 25.76
N LEU A 158 -12.66 -17.51 24.67
CA LEU A 158 -13.58 -18.27 23.81
C LEU A 158 -14.19 -19.47 24.54
N GLU A 159 -13.47 -20.11 25.49
CA GLU A 159 -14.05 -21.14 26.36
C GLU A 159 -15.29 -20.64 27.12
N GLY A 160 -15.28 -19.36 27.53
CA GLY A 160 -16.42 -18.72 28.22
C GLY A 160 -17.62 -18.47 27.31
N LEU A 161 -17.48 -18.57 25.97
CA LEU A 161 -18.56 -18.46 24.99
C LEU A 161 -19.21 -19.81 24.63
N ALA A 162 -18.65 -20.92 25.13
CA ALA A 162 -19.20 -22.25 24.84
C ALA A 162 -20.70 -22.36 25.18
N ASN A 163 -21.40 -23.21 24.46
CA ASN A 163 -22.86 -23.40 24.64
C ASN A 163 -23.24 -23.90 26.04
N SER A 164 -22.34 -24.56 26.77
CA SER A 164 -22.51 -25.00 28.14
C SER A 164 -22.43 -23.89 29.19
N CYS A 165 -21.88 -22.71 28.80
CA CYS A 165 -21.66 -21.62 29.73
C CYS A 165 -22.93 -20.80 29.98
N LYS A 166 -23.01 -20.20 31.19
CA LYS A 166 -24.12 -19.32 31.53
C LYS A 166 -24.03 -18.00 30.78
N TRP A 167 -25.18 -17.36 30.54
CA TRP A 167 -25.26 -16.13 29.77
C TRP A 167 -24.44 -14.98 30.38
N GLN A 168 -24.28 -14.92 31.71
CA GLN A 168 -23.43 -13.92 32.38
C GLN A 168 -21.96 -14.08 32.01
N THR A 169 -21.46 -15.31 31.97
CA THR A 169 -20.09 -15.65 31.52
C THR A 169 -19.88 -15.22 30.08
N LYS A 170 -20.83 -15.55 29.20
CA LYS A 170 -20.80 -15.11 27.78
C LYS A 170 -20.73 -13.60 27.64
N MET A 171 -21.51 -12.85 28.46
CA MET A 171 -21.49 -11.39 28.43
C MET A 171 -20.12 -10.81 28.75
N LEU A 172 -19.47 -11.28 29.82
CA LEU A 172 -18.13 -10.82 30.17
C LEU A 172 -17.10 -11.24 29.12
N SER A 173 -17.17 -12.47 28.60
CA SER A 173 -16.28 -12.91 27.52
C SER A 173 -16.35 -12.01 26.29
N LEU A 174 -17.57 -11.65 25.85
CA LEU A 174 -17.77 -10.70 24.74
C LEU A 174 -17.22 -9.30 25.06
N GLU A 175 -17.36 -8.87 26.32
CA GLU A 175 -16.78 -7.59 26.78
C GLU A 175 -15.25 -7.60 26.74
N LEU A 176 -14.62 -8.70 27.21
CA LEU A 176 -13.16 -8.84 27.17
C LEU A 176 -12.61 -8.88 25.75
N LEU A 177 -13.32 -9.53 24.80
CA LEU A 177 -12.93 -9.47 23.38
C LEU A 177 -12.99 -8.05 22.83
N GLN A 178 -14.03 -7.28 23.19
CA GLN A 178 -14.09 -5.85 22.80
C GLN A 178 -12.96 -5.04 23.43
N LEU A 179 -12.58 -5.34 24.68
CA LEU A 179 -11.50 -4.65 25.36
C LEU A 179 -10.16 -4.95 24.69
N LEU A 180 -9.85 -6.23 24.41
CA LEU A 180 -8.64 -6.64 23.68
C LEU A 180 -8.55 -5.97 22.31
N ALA A 181 -9.67 -5.96 21.56
CA ALA A 181 -9.73 -5.34 20.24
C ALA A 181 -9.45 -3.82 20.27
N LYS A 182 -9.80 -3.15 21.39
CA LYS A 182 -9.57 -1.71 21.57
C LYS A 182 -8.18 -1.38 22.10
N THR A 183 -7.64 -2.21 23.01
CA THR A 183 -6.33 -1.97 23.63
C THR A 183 -5.18 -2.38 22.72
N HIS A 184 -5.32 -3.49 22.00
CA HIS A 184 -4.27 -4.09 21.16
C HIS A 184 -4.78 -4.41 19.73
N PRO A 185 -5.25 -3.41 18.95
CA PRO A 185 -5.92 -3.66 17.68
C PRO A 185 -5.06 -4.40 16.66
N LYS A 186 -3.78 -4.07 16.56
CA LYS A 186 -2.86 -4.68 15.58
C LYS A 186 -2.55 -6.15 15.89
N GLU A 187 -2.28 -6.44 17.15
CA GLU A 187 -1.94 -7.78 17.60
C GLU A 187 -3.17 -8.68 17.67
N PHE A 188 -4.32 -8.12 18.07
CA PHE A 188 -5.60 -8.83 18.10
C PHE A 188 -6.06 -9.24 16.69
N PHE A 189 -5.69 -8.46 15.67
CA PHE A 189 -6.03 -8.72 14.26
C PHE A 189 -5.66 -10.15 13.81
N VAL A 190 -4.52 -10.66 14.27
CA VAL A 190 -4.05 -12.03 13.97
C VAL A 190 -5.01 -13.10 14.50
N GLY A 191 -5.72 -12.81 15.59
CA GLY A 191 -6.69 -13.72 16.21
C GLY A 191 -8.12 -13.64 15.67
N ILE A 192 -8.44 -12.69 14.79
CA ILE A 192 -9.80 -12.51 14.24
C ILE A 192 -10.35 -13.79 13.60
N PRO A 193 -9.59 -14.58 12.82
CA PRO A 193 -10.09 -15.82 12.23
C PRO A 193 -10.58 -16.86 13.26
N ASP A 194 -9.98 -16.90 14.44
CA ASP A 194 -10.38 -17.80 15.52
C ASP A 194 -11.61 -17.27 16.27
N VAL A 195 -11.77 -15.96 16.37
CA VAL A 195 -12.84 -15.28 17.14
C VAL A 195 -14.15 -15.19 16.36
N VAL A 196 -14.11 -14.84 15.08
CA VAL A 196 -15.30 -14.58 14.25
C VAL A 196 -16.30 -15.74 14.24
N PRO A 197 -15.91 -17.02 14.05
CA PRO A 197 -16.85 -18.13 14.05
C PRO A 197 -17.61 -18.26 15.38
N VAL A 198 -16.89 -18.17 16.52
CA VAL A 198 -17.47 -18.35 17.85
C VAL A 198 -18.40 -17.20 18.23
N VAL A 199 -18.03 -15.95 17.90
CA VAL A 199 -18.91 -14.79 18.13
C VAL A 199 -20.13 -14.85 17.21
N SER A 200 -19.97 -15.33 15.96
CA SER A 200 -21.10 -15.57 15.05
C SER A 200 -22.11 -16.55 15.62
N ASP A 201 -21.69 -17.62 16.26
CA ASP A 201 -22.57 -18.57 16.94
C ASP A 201 -23.34 -17.91 18.10
N CYS A 202 -22.70 -17.01 18.87
CA CYS A 202 -23.33 -16.28 19.94
C CYS A 202 -24.39 -15.27 19.45
N MET A 203 -24.37 -14.85 18.19
CA MET A 203 -25.41 -14.00 17.59
C MET A 203 -26.75 -14.76 17.44
N TRP A 204 -26.73 -16.09 17.55
CA TRP A 204 -27.92 -16.97 17.55
C TRP A 204 -28.33 -17.46 18.95
N ASP A 205 -27.70 -16.95 20.02
CA ASP A 205 -28.00 -17.36 21.39
C ASP A 205 -29.49 -17.17 21.73
N THR A 206 -30.00 -17.95 22.65
CA THR A 206 -31.39 -17.88 23.12
C THR A 206 -31.68 -16.58 23.90
N LYS A 207 -30.64 -15.96 24.51
CA LYS A 207 -30.80 -14.71 25.29
C LYS A 207 -30.58 -13.48 24.40
N SER A 208 -31.55 -12.55 24.49
CA SER A 208 -31.52 -11.30 23.71
C SER A 208 -30.34 -10.42 24.03
N GLU A 209 -29.90 -10.39 25.29
CA GLU A 209 -28.76 -9.61 25.77
C GLU A 209 -27.44 -10.10 25.14
N VAL A 210 -27.26 -11.45 25.09
CA VAL A 210 -26.10 -12.08 24.49
C VAL A 210 -26.06 -11.81 22.98
N LYS A 211 -27.22 -11.98 22.29
CA LYS A 211 -27.32 -11.66 20.85
C LYS A 211 -26.91 -10.23 20.55
N LYS A 212 -27.48 -9.27 21.30
CA LYS A 212 -27.17 -7.86 21.12
C LYS A 212 -25.68 -7.57 21.34
N LYS A 213 -25.12 -8.10 22.46
CA LYS A 213 -23.71 -7.91 22.79
C LYS A 213 -22.78 -8.58 21.80
N ALA A 214 -23.13 -9.78 21.30
CA ALA A 214 -22.37 -10.47 20.25
C ALA A 214 -22.35 -9.69 18.92
N THR A 215 -23.50 -9.08 18.53
CA THR A 215 -23.57 -8.23 17.34
C THR A 215 -22.71 -6.97 17.48
N GLU A 216 -22.75 -6.33 18.67
CA GLU A 216 -21.86 -5.19 18.97
C GLU A 216 -20.37 -5.60 18.93
N THR A 217 -20.05 -6.75 19.53
CA THR A 217 -18.69 -7.29 19.53
C THR A 217 -18.21 -7.59 18.10
N MET A 218 -19.04 -8.22 17.29
CA MET A 218 -18.75 -8.50 15.88
C MET A 218 -18.47 -7.20 15.10
N SER A 219 -19.27 -6.16 15.34
CA SER A 219 -19.07 -4.85 14.69
C SER A 219 -17.75 -4.19 15.09
N VAL A 220 -17.32 -4.32 16.35
CA VAL A 220 -16.03 -3.78 16.81
C VAL A 220 -14.86 -4.56 16.20
N ILE A 221 -14.95 -5.90 16.19
CA ILE A 221 -13.90 -6.77 15.65
C ILE A 221 -13.75 -6.59 14.14
N CYS A 222 -14.86 -6.61 13.41
CA CYS A 222 -14.83 -6.42 11.97
C CYS A 222 -14.42 -4.99 11.56
N GLY A 223 -14.59 -4.00 12.44
CA GLY A 223 -14.09 -2.65 12.25
C GLY A 223 -12.56 -2.51 12.29
N LEU A 224 -11.84 -3.57 12.71
CA LEU A 224 -10.38 -3.64 12.62
C LEU A 224 -9.90 -4.10 11.24
N ILE A 225 -10.79 -4.57 10.38
CA ILE A 225 -10.44 -5.04 9.04
C ILE A 225 -10.31 -3.82 8.13
N GLU A 226 -9.07 -3.49 7.78
CA GLU A 226 -8.72 -2.31 6.97
C GLU A 226 -8.86 -2.54 5.46
N ASN A 227 -9.43 -3.67 5.03
CA ASN A 227 -9.64 -3.95 3.62
C ASN A 227 -10.78 -3.07 3.06
N LYS A 228 -10.40 -2.05 2.31
CA LYS A 228 -11.30 -1.00 1.78
C LYS A 228 -12.28 -1.52 0.72
N ASP A 229 -11.96 -2.65 0.07
CA ASP A 229 -12.86 -3.26 -0.91
C ASP A 229 -14.15 -3.78 -0.25
N ILE A 230 -14.06 -4.22 1.02
CA ILE A 230 -15.17 -4.80 1.78
C ILE A 230 -15.67 -3.91 2.92
N GLU A 231 -14.90 -2.92 3.38
CA GLU A 231 -15.21 -2.08 4.55
C GLU A 231 -16.64 -1.56 4.53
N ARG A 232 -17.10 -1.01 3.40
CA ARG A 232 -18.48 -0.51 3.23
C ARG A 232 -19.55 -1.58 3.32
N PHE A 233 -19.21 -2.86 3.12
CA PHE A 233 -20.14 -3.98 3.15
C PHE A 233 -20.12 -4.72 4.50
N ILE A 234 -19.16 -4.46 5.36
CA ILE A 234 -19.05 -5.12 6.68
C ILE A 234 -20.37 -5.06 7.45
N PRO A 235 -21.09 -3.94 7.55
CA PRO A 235 -22.39 -3.91 8.22
C PRO A 235 -23.44 -4.84 7.57
N ALA A 236 -23.47 -4.94 6.24
CA ALA A 236 -24.37 -5.82 5.52
C ALA A 236 -23.97 -7.30 5.70
N VAL A 237 -22.67 -7.61 5.69
CA VAL A 237 -22.13 -8.97 5.95
C VAL A 237 -22.50 -9.42 7.37
N ILE A 238 -22.32 -8.57 8.38
CA ILE A 238 -22.73 -8.85 9.76
C ILE A 238 -24.25 -9.05 9.86
N ALA A 239 -25.04 -8.22 9.18
CA ALA A 239 -26.48 -8.38 9.12
C ALA A 239 -26.90 -9.73 8.52
N CYS A 240 -26.19 -10.24 7.49
CA CYS A 240 -26.44 -11.56 6.89
C CYS A 240 -26.20 -12.73 7.86
N ILE A 241 -25.43 -12.54 8.93
CA ILE A 241 -25.27 -13.56 9.97
C ILE A 241 -26.60 -13.74 10.70
N ASN A 242 -27.27 -12.65 11.11
CA ASN A 242 -28.55 -12.67 11.81
C ASN A 242 -29.75 -12.90 10.88
N HIS A 243 -29.68 -12.44 9.64
CA HIS A 243 -30.73 -12.41 8.64
C HIS A 243 -30.26 -13.07 7.33
N PRO A 244 -30.27 -14.42 7.24
CA PRO A 244 -29.83 -15.14 6.06
C PRO A 244 -30.58 -14.76 4.78
N GLU A 245 -31.82 -14.26 4.90
CA GLU A 245 -32.64 -13.76 3.80
C GLU A 245 -31.98 -12.61 3.02
N ASN A 246 -31.04 -11.88 3.62
CA ASN A 246 -30.32 -10.75 3.01
C ASN A 246 -29.09 -11.21 2.19
N VAL A 247 -28.70 -12.49 2.27
CA VAL A 247 -27.53 -13.04 1.59
C VAL A 247 -27.56 -12.79 0.08
N PRO A 248 -28.66 -13.04 -0.67
CA PRO A 248 -28.72 -12.79 -2.10
C PRO A 248 -28.45 -11.33 -2.50
N GLU A 249 -28.99 -10.38 -1.74
CA GLU A 249 -28.83 -8.95 -1.99
C GLU A 249 -27.39 -8.50 -1.71
N THR A 250 -26.82 -8.93 -0.59
CA THR A 250 -25.43 -8.62 -0.23
C THR A 250 -24.44 -9.20 -1.24
N ILE A 251 -24.64 -10.45 -1.71
CA ILE A 251 -23.82 -11.04 -2.77
C ILE A 251 -23.99 -10.27 -4.08
N HIS A 252 -25.20 -9.76 -4.36
CA HIS A 252 -25.42 -8.95 -5.56
C HIS A 252 -24.59 -7.66 -5.52
N LEU A 253 -24.55 -6.98 -4.39
CA LEU A 253 -23.78 -5.76 -4.18
C LEU A 253 -22.26 -6.03 -4.24
N LEU A 254 -21.79 -7.07 -3.55
CA LEU A 254 -20.39 -7.50 -3.59
C LEU A 254 -19.93 -7.92 -4.98
N GLY A 255 -20.80 -8.60 -5.73
CA GLY A 255 -20.48 -9.05 -7.10
C GLY A 255 -20.34 -7.89 -8.12
N ALA A 256 -20.77 -6.68 -7.76
CA ALA A 256 -20.56 -5.47 -8.55
C ALA A 256 -19.26 -4.72 -8.15
N THR A 257 -18.56 -5.20 -7.11
CA THR A 257 -17.35 -4.57 -6.57
C THR A 257 -16.12 -5.16 -7.24
N THR A 258 -15.17 -4.29 -7.59
CA THR A 258 -13.85 -4.71 -8.05
C THR A 258 -12.95 -4.85 -6.83
N PHE A 259 -12.46 -6.06 -6.57
CA PHE A 259 -11.47 -6.31 -5.54
C PHE A 259 -10.08 -5.97 -6.07
N VAL A 260 -9.33 -5.19 -5.31
CA VAL A 260 -8.01 -4.68 -5.70
C VAL A 260 -6.97 -4.88 -4.60
N GLN A 261 -7.40 -4.86 -3.33
CA GLN A 261 -6.50 -5.01 -2.19
C GLN A 261 -6.15 -6.47 -1.92
N GLU A 262 -4.97 -6.70 -1.34
CA GLU A 262 -4.56 -8.00 -0.81
C GLU A 262 -5.60 -8.51 0.19
N VAL A 263 -5.94 -9.79 0.08
CA VAL A 263 -6.94 -10.44 0.93
C VAL A 263 -6.23 -11.19 2.05
N ASP A 264 -6.42 -10.73 3.27
CA ASP A 264 -5.90 -11.32 4.49
C ASP A 264 -6.83 -12.38 5.10
N SER A 265 -6.34 -13.08 6.13
CA SER A 265 -7.08 -14.13 6.83
C SER A 265 -8.30 -13.59 7.59
N ALA A 266 -8.25 -12.36 8.11
CA ALA A 266 -9.36 -11.70 8.78
C ALA A 266 -10.50 -11.41 7.80
N THR A 267 -10.19 -10.88 6.60
CA THR A 267 -11.13 -10.70 5.50
C THR A 267 -11.80 -12.00 5.09
N LEU A 268 -11.02 -13.07 4.92
CA LEU A 268 -11.56 -14.39 4.58
C LEU A 268 -12.49 -14.92 5.66
N SER A 269 -12.18 -14.70 6.95
CA SER A 269 -12.97 -15.22 8.06
C SER A 269 -14.43 -14.73 8.07
N ILE A 270 -14.68 -13.49 7.61
CA ILE A 270 -16.04 -12.93 7.53
C ILE A 270 -16.70 -13.21 6.17
N MET A 271 -15.90 -13.29 5.10
CA MET A 271 -16.43 -13.47 3.75
C MET A 271 -16.77 -14.92 3.41
N VAL A 272 -15.97 -15.88 3.85
CA VAL A 272 -16.16 -17.30 3.54
C VAL A 272 -17.51 -17.87 4.02
N PRO A 273 -17.99 -17.57 5.23
CA PRO A 273 -19.34 -18.02 5.65
C PRO A 273 -20.45 -17.46 4.76
N LEU A 274 -20.38 -16.19 4.37
CA LEU A 274 -21.33 -15.56 3.46
C LEU A 274 -21.31 -16.22 2.08
N LEU A 275 -20.12 -16.40 1.52
CA LEU A 275 -19.94 -16.99 0.17
C LEU A 275 -20.35 -18.46 0.13
N SER A 276 -20.05 -19.23 1.19
CA SER A 276 -20.49 -20.62 1.32
C SER A 276 -22.02 -20.72 1.36
N ARG A 277 -22.70 -19.82 2.08
CA ARG A 277 -24.18 -19.74 2.06
C ARG A 277 -24.69 -19.40 0.65
N GLY A 278 -24.07 -18.42 -0.02
CA GLY A 278 -24.42 -18.03 -1.38
C GLY A 278 -24.25 -19.13 -2.42
N LEU A 279 -23.23 -19.98 -2.27
CA LEU A 279 -23.06 -21.18 -3.12
C LEU A 279 -24.15 -22.24 -2.90
N ASN A 280 -24.75 -22.29 -1.70
CA ASN A 280 -25.84 -23.21 -1.37
C ASN A 280 -27.24 -22.63 -1.68
N GLU A 281 -27.36 -21.34 -2.09
CA GLU A 281 -28.60 -20.73 -2.49
C GLU A 281 -29.29 -21.47 -3.67
N ARG A 282 -30.61 -21.31 -3.82
CA ARG A 282 -31.34 -21.96 -4.93
C ARG A 282 -31.14 -21.26 -6.26
N ALA A 283 -30.94 -19.94 -6.26
CA ALA A 283 -30.82 -19.12 -7.45
C ALA A 283 -29.44 -19.26 -8.12
N THR A 284 -29.40 -19.72 -9.34
CA THR A 284 -28.15 -19.88 -10.14
C THR A 284 -27.37 -18.57 -10.29
N PRO A 285 -27.99 -17.39 -10.51
CA PRO A 285 -27.24 -16.14 -10.57
C PRO A 285 -26.47 -15.80 -9.27
N ILE A 286 -26.99 -16.19 -8.10
CA ILE A 286 -26.32 -15.98 -6.82
C ILE A 286 -25.10 -16.91 -6.70
N LYS A 287 -25.26 -18.19 -7.04
CA LYS A 287 -24.14 -19.14 -7.08
C LYS A 287 -23.02 -18.67 -7.99
N ARG A 288 -23.36 -18.18 -9.19
CA ARG A 288 -22.40 -17.64 -10.16
C ARG A 288 -21.65 -16.44 -9.60
N LYS A 289 -22.35 -15.50 -8.95
CA LYS A 289 -21.72 -14.32 -8.33
C LYS A 289 -20.83 -14.70 -7.16
N SER A 290 -21.27 -15.64 -6.30
CA SER A 290 -20.45 -16.14 -5.20
C SER A 290 -19.16 -16.78 -5.70
N ALA A 291 -19.22 -17.61 -6.73
CA ALA A 291 -18.05 -18.21 -7.34
C ALA A 291 -17.11 -17.16 -7.98
N LEU A 292 -17.68 -16.12 -8.62
CA LEU A 292 -16.90 -15.01 -9.17
C LEU A 292 -16.17 -14.21 -8.08
N ILE A 293 -16.82 -13.93 -6.95
CA ILE A 293 -16.21 -13.25 -5.82
C ILE A 293 -15.08 -14.11 -5.25
N ILE A 294 -15.28 -15.41 -5.08
CA ILE A 294 -14.26 -16.36 -4.63
C ILE A 294 -13.05 -16.34 -5.57
N ASP A 295 -13.27 -16.42 -6.88
CA ASP A 295 -12.20 -16.37 -7.88
C ASP A 295 -11.39 -15.07 -7.79
N ASN A 296 -12.09 -13.92 -7.67
CA ASN A 296 -11.45 -12.63 -7.58
C ASN A 296 -10.65 -12.46 -6.27
N MET A 297 -11.22 -12.83 -5.12
CA MET A 297 -10.54 -12.76 -3.83
C MET A 297 -9.33 -13.71 -3.78
N SER A 298 -9.47 -14.93 -4.29
CA SER A 298 -8.40 -15.93 -4.30
C SER A 298 -7.19 -15.51 -5.15
N LYS A 299 -7.39 -14.66 -6.16
CA LYS A 299 -6.29 -14.08 -6.95
C LYS A 299 -5.48 -13.05 -6.19
N LEU A 300 -6.06 -12.46 -5.13
CA LEU A 300 -5.47 -11.44 -4.29
C LEU A 300 -4.92 -12.00 -2.97
N VAL A 301 -4.94 -13.32 -2.80
CA VAL A 301 -4.27 -14.00 -1.70
C VAL A 301 -2.82 -14.25 -2.10
N ASP A 302 -1.91 -13.49 -1.52
CA ASP A 302 -0.48 -13.61 -1.83
C ASP A 302 0.19 -14.74 -1.04
N ASP A 303 -0.25 -14.99 0.19
CA ASP A 303 0.28 -16.04 1.05
C ASP A 303 -0.67 -17.23 1.12
N PRO A 304 -0.27 -18.41 0.66
CA PRO A 304 -1.09 -19.62 0.74
C PRO A 304 -1.54 -20.00 2.16
N ASP A 305 -0.74 -19.65 3.18
CA ASP A 305 -1.07 -19.89 4.59
C ASP A 305 -2.36 -19.17 5.03
N VAL A 306 -2.63 -18.01 4.42
CA VAL A 306 -3.84 -17.21 4.66
C VAL A 306 -5.11 -17.94 4.23
N ALA A 307 -5.07 -18.63 3.11
CA ALA A 307 -6.22 -19.35 2.56
C ALA A 307 -6.36 -20.79 3.12
N ALA A 308 -5.28 -21.40 3.58
CA ALA A 308 -5.24 -22.80 4.00
C ALA A 308 -6.38 -23.20 4.97
N PRO A 309 -6.77 -22.41 6.00
CA PRO A 309 -7.86 -22.74 6.92
C PRO A 309 -9.24 -22.78 6.24
N PHE A 310 -9.41 -22.07 5.12
CA PHE A 310 -10.69 -21.89 4.43
C PHE A 310 -10.89 -22.81 3.24
N LEU A 311 -9.82 -23.41 2.71
CA LEU A 311 -9.86 -24.34 1.59
C LEU A 311 -10.79 -25.56 1.83
N PRO A 312 -10.79 -26.19 3.03
CA PRO A 312 -11.70 -27.32 3.31
C PRO A 312 -13.19 -26.97 3.23
N VAL A 313 -13.54 -25.69 3.36
CA VAL A 313 -14.93 -25.20 3.25
C VAL A 313 -15.27 -24.83 1.82
N LEU A 314 -14.37 -24.12 1.13
CA LEU A 314 -14.64 -23.55 -0.20
C LEU A 314 -14.53 -24.58 -1.33
N LEU A 315 -13.53 -25.47 -1.31
CA LEU A 315 -13.33 -26.44 -2.39
C LEU A 315 -14.51 -27.40 -2.54
N PRO A 316 -14.99 -28.09 -1.48
CA PRO A 316 -16.13 -28.98 -1.60
C PRO A 316 -17.44 -28.28 -1.98
N ALA A 317 -17.61 -27.01 -1.51
CA ALA A 317 -18.79 -26.22 -1.84
C ALA A 317 -18.82 -25.86 -3.33
N LEU A 318 -17.69 -25.48 -3.93
CA LEU A 318 -17.60 -25.21 -5.37
C LEU A 318 -17.74 -26.48 -6.22
N GLU A 319 -17.12 -27.60 -5.84
CA GLU A 319 -17.23 -28.88 -6.50
C GLU A 319 -18.71 -29.33 -6.57
N LYS A 320 -19.41 -29.23 -5.44
CA LYS A 320 -20.86 -29.54 -5.39
C LYS A 320 -21.68 -28.66 -6.35
N VAL A 321 -21.34 -27.36 -6.45
CA VAL A 321 -22.03 -26.45 -7.39
C VAL A 321 -21.71 -26.83 -8.84
N GLN A 322 -20.47 -27.19 -9.14
CA GLN A 322 -20.07 -27.66 -10.49
C GLN A 322 -20.87 -28.87 -10.96
N ASP A 323 -21.13 -29.83 -10.06
CA ASP A 323 -21.86 -31.07 -10.37
C ASP A 323 -23.37 -30.84 -10.51
N VAL A 324 -23.95 -29.99 -9.70
CA VAL A 324 -25.41 -29.83 -9.59
C VAL A 324 -25.97 -28.79 -10.58
N VAL A 325 -25.22 -27.77 -10.96
CA VAL A 325 -25.74 -26.66 -11.77
C VAL A 325 -25.72 -27.00 -13.26
N ALA A 326 -26.88 -26.91 -13.93
CA ALA A 326 -27.03 -27.20 -15.36
C ALA A 326 -26.51 -26.02 -16.25
N ASP A 327 -26.49 -24.79 -15.76
CA ASP A 327 -26.11 -23.61 -16.52
C ASP A 327 -24.60 -23.61 -16.91
N PRO A 328 -24.28 -23.58 -18.22
CA PRO A 328 -22.89 -23.66 -18.69
C PRO A 328 -22.04 -22.45 -18.25
N GLU A 329 -22.64 -21.27 -18.18
CA GLU A 329 -21.94 -20.05 -17.78
C GLU A 329 -21.53 -20.12 -16.30
N CYS A 330 -22.46 -20.54 -15.44
CA CYS A 330 -22.16 -20.73 -14.01
C CYS A 330 -21.06 -21.79 -13.81
N ARG A 331 -21.13 -22.92 -14.51
CA ARG A 331 -20.09 -23.96 -14.45
C ARG A 331 -18.73 -23.45 -14.89
N GLY A 332 -18.67 -22.63 -15.94
CA GLY A 332 -17.43 -22.02 -16.40
C GLY A 332 -16.78 -21.09 -15.35
N VAL A 333 -17.59 -20.32 -14.63
CA VAL A 333 -17.09 -19.44 -13.53
C VAL A 333 -16.62 -20.28 -12.34
N VAL A 334 -17.39 -21.30 -11.95
CA VAL A 334 -17.02 -22.22 -10.86
C VAL A 334 -15.72 -22.96 -11.16
N GLN A 335 -15.54 -23.43 -12.40
CA GLN A 335 -14.31 -24.10 -12.82
C GLN A 335 -13.08 -23.17 -12.73
N LYS A 336 -13.23 -21.89 -13.08
CA LYS A 336 -12.16 -20.89 -12.90
C LYS A 336 -11.84 -20.69 -11.42
N ALA A 337 -12.86 -20.55 -10.58
CA ALA A 337 -12.67 -20.39 -9.14
C ALA A 337 -11.97 -21.59 -8.51
N LEU A 338 -12.34 -22.82 -8.90
CA LEU A 338 -11.68 -24.06 -8.48
C LEU A 338 -10.21 -24.09 -8.92
N ALA A 339 -9.92 -23.78 -10.18
CA ALA A 339 -8.54 -23.74 -10.68
C ALA A 339 -7.68 -22.69 -9.94
N THR A 340 -8.27 -21.55 -9.62
CA THR A 340 -7.58 -20.48 -8.84
C THR A 340 -7.30 -20.94 -7.41
N LEU A 341 -8.29 -21.51 -6.71
CA LEU A 341 -8.11 -22.04 -5.35
C LEU A 341 -7.14 -23.22 -5.30
N GLN A 342 -7.18 -24.14 -6.27
CA GLN A 342 -6.23 -25.25 -6.35
C GLN A 342 -4.79 -24.75 -6.56
N ARG A 343 -4.60 -23.67 -7.32
CA ARG A 343 -3.31 -23.04 -7.48
C ARG A 343 -2.83 -22.41 -6.17
N VAL A 344 -3.72 -21.76 -5.40
CA VAL A 344 -3.40 -21.23 -4.07
C VAL A 344 -3.09 -22.35 -3.08
N ALA A 345 -3.81 -23.48 -3.18
CA ALA A 345 -3.57 -24.67 -2.34
C ALA A 345 -2.23 -25.36 -2.64
N ASN A 346 -1.73 -25.25 -3.89
CA ASN A 346 -0.50 -25.93 -4.34
C ASN A 346 0.45 -24.89 -4.99
N PRO A 347 1.07 -24.01 -4.21
CA PRO A 347 1.87 -22.91 -4.73
C PRO A 347 3.22 -23.32 -5.32
N GLY A 348 3.59 -24.61 -5.24
CA GLY A 348 4.93 -25.09 -5.65
C GLY A 348 6.05 -24.77 -4.67
N VAL A 349 5.73 -24.13 -3.54
CA VAL A 349 6.64 -23.81 -2.43
C VAL A 349 6.16 -24.56 -1.19
N GLU A 350 7.06 -25.02 -0.34
CA GLU A 350 6.70 -25.68 0.91
C GLU A 350 5.99 -24.71 1.86
N VAL A 351 4.73 -24.94 2.15
CA VAL A 351 3.87 -24.13 3.04
C VAL A 351 3.70 -24.87 4.34
N PHE A 352 3.99 -24.20 5.45
CA PHE A 352 3.85 -24.79 6.78
C PHE A 352 2.52 -24.38 7.42
N THR A 353 1.72 -25.35 7.84
CA THR A 353 0.50 -25.08 8.62
C THR A 353 0.87 -24.49 9.99
N LYS A 354 -0.09 -23.80 10.65
CA LYS A 354 0.10 -23.22 12.00
C LYS A 354 0.66 -24.25 13.00
N GLU A 355 0.21 -25.51 12.89
CA GLU A 355 0.68 -26.62 13.74
C GLU A 355 2.12 -27.01 13.43
N GLN A 356 2.49 -27.10 12.14
CA GLN A 356 3.87 -27.38 11.74
C GLN A 356 4.81 -26.23 12.12
N LYS A 357 4.37 -24.97 12.01
CA LYS A 357 5.11 -23.79 12.49
C LYS A 357 5.32 -23.88 13.99
N LYS A 358 4.29 -24.28 14.77
CA LYS A 358 4.41 -24.47 16.24
C LYS A 358 5.51 -25.46 16.58
N VAL A 359 5.52 -26.65 15.99
CA VAL A 359 6.56 -27.68 16.24
C VAL A 359 7.96 -27.16 15.89
N LYS A 360 8.10 -26.42 14.80
CA LYS A 360 9.38 -25.84 14.38
C LYS A 360 9.87 -24.77 15.36
N VAL A 361 8.99 -23.86 15.78
CA VAL A 361 9.30 -22.80 16.76
C VAL A 361 9.69 -23.40 18.12
N GLU A 362 8.93 -24.39 18.61
CA GLU A 362 9.27 -25.11 19.83
C GLU A 362 10.66 -25.76 19.79
N SER A 363 10.99 -26.37 18.64
CA SER A 363 12.30 -26.98 18.41
C SER A 363 13.41 -25.94 18.36
N ALA A 364 13.17 -24.79 17.73
CA ALA A 364 14.11 -23.69 17.58
C ALA A 364 14.45 -23.03 18.91
N ILE A 365 13.45 -22.83 19.79
CA ILE A 365 13.63 -22.23 21.11
C ILE A 365 14.22 -23.21 22.10
N LYS A 366 13.81 -24.49 22.07
CA LYS A 366 14.29 -25.54 22.99
C LYS A 366 15.82 -25.66 22.98
N GLY A 367 16.46 -25.51 21.83
CA GLY A 367 17.93 -25.53 21.70
C GLY A 367 18.64 -24.34 22.36
N LEU A 368 17.93 -23.30 22.75
CA LEU A 368 18.46 -22.08 23.34
C LEU A 368 18.31 -22.05 24.87
N LEU A 369 17.53 -22.96 25.43
CA LEU A 369 17.23 -23.02 26.87
C LEU A 369 18.35 -23.70 27.66
N PRO A 370 18.56 -23.35 28.95
CA PRO A 370 19.49 -24.05 29.84
C PRO A 370 19.08 -25.52 30.09
N GLU A 371 20.03 -26.44 30.12
CA GLU A 371 19.79 -27.89 30.32
C GLU A 371 19.16 -28.27 31.68
N ASN A 372 19.37 -27.44 32.71
CA ASN A 372 18.94 -27.72 34.08
C ASN A 372 17.84 -26.75 34.58
N LEU A 373 16.88 -26.40 33.72
CA LEU A 373 15.77 -25.53 34.10
C LEU A 373 14.78 -26.29 35.02
N ASP A 374 14.31 -25.63 36.10
CA ASP A 374 13.29 -26.21 36.99
C ASP A 374 11.97 -26.38 36.21
N SER A 375 11.28 -27.50 36.37
CA SER A 375 10.00 -27.81 35.72
C SER A 375 8.91 -26.77 35.97
N PHE A 376 9.03 -25.92 36.95
CA PHE A 376 8.13 -24.79 37.18
C PHE A 376 8.13 -23.81 35.98
N PHE A 377 9.28 -23.64 35.33
CA PHE A 377 9.41 -22.74 34.19
C PHE A 377 8.88 -23.34 32.89
N ASP A 378 8.43 -24.59 32.84
CA ASP A 378 7.81 -25.18 31.66
C ASP A 378 6.62 -24.33 31.14
N THR A 379 5.87 -23.72 32.07
CA THR A 379 4.77 -22.80 31.76
C THR A 379 5.30 -21.54 31.08
N THR A 380 6.39 -20.94 31.54
CA THR A 380 7.03 -19.78 30.96
C THR A 380 7.60 -20.12 29.60
N VAL A 381 8.22 -21.28 29.44
CA VAL A 381 8.76 -21.75 28.15
C VAL A 381 7.65 -21.96 27.13
N SER A 382 6.53 -22.58 27.51
CA SER A 382 5.37 -22.73 26.65
C SER A 382 4.83 -21.36 26.20
N PHE A 383 4.75 -20.42 27.13
CA PHE A 383 4.31 -19.06 26.83
C PHE A 383 5.26 -18.33 25.86
N LEU A 384 6.58 -18.46 26.03
CA LEU A 384 7.59 -17.94 25.12
C LEU A 384 7.43 -18.53 23.70
N ASN A 385 7.20 -19.86 23.61
CA ASN A 385 6.96 -20.53 22.33
C ASN A 385 5.71 -19.99 21.62
N ASP A 386 4.63 -19.80 22.35
CA ASP A 386 3.36 -19.31 21.79
C ASP A 386 3.46 -17.82 21.37
N VAL A 387 4.18 -16.97 22.13
CA VAL A 387 4.47 -15.59 21.72
C VAL A 387 5.34 -15.56 20.45
N ALA A 388 6.40 -16.37 20.40
CA ALA A 388 7.24 -16.48 19.21
C ALA A 388 6.47 -17.01 18.00
N LEU A 389 5.57 -17.98 18.20
CA LEU A 389 4.67 -18.45 17.15
C LEU A 389 3.77 -17.32 16.61
N THR A 390 3.20 -16.51 17.49
CA THR A 390 2.39 -15.36 17.09
C THR A 390 3.18 -14.38 16.26
N LEU A 391 4.44 -14.07 16.65
CA LEU A 391 5.35 -13.24 15.89
C LEU A 391 5.71 -13.84 14.52
N CYS A 392 5.92 -15.16 14.45
CA CYS A 392 6.16 -15.87 13.19
C CYS A 392 4.94 -15.88 12.27
N VAL A 393 3.74 -16.07 12.81
CA VAL A 393 2.49 -16.04 12.03
C VAL A 393 2.20 -14.65 11.50
N SER A 394 2.46 -13.61 12.29
CA SER A 394 2.33 -12.21 11.84
C SER A 394 3.50 -11.75 10.97
N LYS A 395 4.48 -12.61 10.67
CA LYS A 395 5.71 -12.29 9.92
C LYS A 395 6.47 -11.09 10.48
N ASN A 396 6.42 -10.91 11.79
CA ASN A 396 7.06 -9.82 12.49
C ASN A 396 8.44 -10.27 12.99
N PHE A 397 9.48 -10.06 12.17
CA PHE A 397 10.86 -10.45 12.46
C PHE A 397 11.73 -9.22 12.83
N PHE A 398 11.14 -8.22 13.51
CA PHE A 398 11.89 -7.06 14.00
C PHE A 398 12.57 -7.36 15.34
N LYS A 399 13.88 -7.15 15.39
CA LYS A 399 14.71 -7.41 16.59
C LYS A 399 14.17 -6.75 17.85
N ASP A 400 13.81 -5.47 17.78
CA ASP A 400 13.30 -4.73 18.96
C ASP A 400 11.97 -5.28 19.46
N VAL A 401 11.11 -5.78 18.56
CA VAL A 401 9.82 -6.39 18.91
C VAL A 401 10.05 -7.72 19.61
N TRP A 402 10.96 -8.56 19.09
CA TRP A 402 11.30 -9.84 19.71
C TRP A 402 11.91 -9.67 21.09
N ILE A 403 12.84 -8.73 21.26
CA ILE A 403 13.42 -8.43 22.58
C ILE A 403 12.32 -7.97 23.55
N LYS A 404 11.49 -7.01 23.17
CA LYS A 404 10.39 -6.51 24.04
C LYS A 404 9.35 -7.58 24.36
N SER A 405 9.15 -8.56 23.47
CA SER A 405 8.15 -9.60 23.64
C SER A 405 8.63 -10.82 24.43
N LEU A 406 9.91 -11.19 24.33
CA LEU A 406 10.44 -12.42 24.93
C LEU A 406 11.34 -12.15 26.14
N ALA A 407 12.22 -11.13 26.11
CA ALA A 407 13.18 -10.90 27.15
C ALA A 407 12.55 -10.69 28.56
N PRO A 408 11.44 -9.94 28.73
CA PRO A 408 10.81 -9.78 30.04
C PRO A 408 10.46 -11.11 30.72
N TYR A 409 10.00 -12.09 29.96
CA TYR A 409 9.63 -13.41 30.47
C TYR A 409 10.87 -14.30 30.71
N ALA A 410 11.85 -14.23 29.82
CA ALA A 410 13.12 -14.95 29.96
C ALA A 410 13.94 -14.46 31.19
N ASN A 411 13.79 -13.19 31.59
CA ASN A 411 14.37 -12.62 32.80
C ASN A 411 13.94 -13.35 34.08
N SER A 412 12.86 -14.13 34.05
CA SER A 412 12.44 -14.95 35.17
C SER A 412 13.46 -16.03 35.56
N PHE A 413 14.33 -16.45 34.61
CA PHE A 413 15.32 -17.51 34.84
C PHE A 413 16.73 -17.20 34.26
N LEU A 414 16.90 -16.12 33.51
CA LEU A 414 18.17 -15.66 32.93
C LEU A 414 18.53 -14.26 33.42
N SER A 415 19.79 -13.87 33.22
CA SER A 415 20.20 -12.47 33.36
C SER A 415 19.60 -11.61 32.22
N SER A 416 19.47 -10.30 32.43
CA SER A 416 18.89 -9.40 31.41
C SER A 416 19.64 -9.47 30.06
N SER A 417 20.99 -9.54 30.11
CA SER A 417 21.81 -9.66 28.90
C SER A 417 21.65 -11.01 28.18
N ASP A 418 21.49 -12.11 28.98
CA ASP A 418 21.28 -13.44 28.42
C ASP A 418 19.87 -13.62 27.87
N ALA A 419 18.87 -12.96 28.46
CA ALA A 419 17.50 -12.96 28.00
C ALA A 419 17.33 -12.19 26.68
N GLU A 420 18.00 -11.04 26.54
CA GLU A 420 18.04 -10.32 25.24
C GLU A 420 18.76 -11.14 24.15
N SER A 421 19.89 -11.76 24.51
CA SER A 421 20.62 -12.65 23.59
C SER A 421 19.76 -13.88 23.21
N LEU A 422 18.97 -14.43 24.14
CA LEU A 422 18.03 -15.51 23.82
C LEU A 422 16.96 -15.04 22.85
N ALA A 423 16.39 -13.84 23.03
CA ALA A 423 15.37 -13.29 22.17
C ALA A 423 15.88 -13.08 20.72
N VAL A 424 17.12 -12.59 20.57
CA VAL A 424 17.76 -12.41 19.25
C VAL A 424 18.06 -13.77 18.60
N SER A 425 18.61 -14.72 19.34
CA SER A 425 18.89 -16.07 18.83
C SER A 425 17.59 -16.81 18.48
N ALA A 426 16.51 -16.59 19.25
CA ALA A 426 15.20 -17.15 18.94
C ALA A 426 14.61 -16.57 17.66
N LEU A 427 14.78 -15.27 17.42
CA LEU A 427 14.42 -14.63 16.16
C LEU A 427 15.12 -15.32 14.98
N ASP A 428 16.46 -15.42 15.02
CA ASP A 428 17.25 -15.98 13.91
C ASP A 428 16.87 -17.45 13.66
N ASN A 429 16.77 -18.26 14.72
CA ASN A 429 16.43 -19.69 14.57
C ASN A 429 14.98 -19.91 14.12
N CYS A 430 14.03 -19.08 14.57
CA CYS A 430 12.63 -19.19 14.16
C CYS A 430 12.44 -18.70 12.73
N GLU A 431 13.08 -17.61 12.33
CA GLU A 431 13.04 -17.13 10.93
C GLU A 431 13.58 -18.20 9.98
N ASP A 432 14.73 -18.79 10.27
CA ASP A 432 15.33 -19.88 9.49
C ASP A 432 14.46 -21.14 9.44
N ALA A 433 13.74 -21.44 10.52
CA ALA A 433 12.91 -22.65 10.59
C ALA A 433 11.57 -22.51 9.87
N VAL A 434 10.97 -21.30 9.89
CA VAL A 434 9.62 -21.04 9.38
C VAL A 434 9.66 -20.49 7.96
N THR A 435 10.73 -19.78 7.57
CA THR A 435 10.90 -19.31 6.20
C THR A 435 11.40 -20.46 5.31
N PRO A 436 10.76 -20.75 4.17
CA PRO A 436 11.25 -21.76 3.25
C PRO A 436 12.68 -21.42 2.83
N LYS A 437 13.62 -22.35 2.99
CA LYS A 437 14.98 -22.15 2.48
C LYS A 437 14.92 -22.16 0.96
N ASP A 438 15.29 -21.02 0.39
CA ASP A 438 15.60 -20.99 -1.03
C ASP A 438 16.79 -21.94 -1.30
N PRO A 439 16.78 -22.63 -2.44
CA PRO A 439 17.97 -23.37 -2.86
C PRO A 439 19.16 -22.40 -2.80
N GLU A 440 20.23 -22.84 -2.15
CA GLU A 440 21.48 -22.07 -1.96
C GLU A 440 21.79 -21.31 -3.25
N GLU A 441 21.99 -19.98 -3.17
CA GLU A 441 22.47 -19.21 -4.31
C GLU A 441 23.78 -19.84 -4.74
N GLU A 442 23.79 -20.43 -5.93
CA GLU A 442 25.03 -20.94 -6.54
C GLU A 442 26.03 -19.81 -6.50
N ASP A 443 27.18 -20.09 -5.92
CA ASP A 443 28.30 -19.12 -5.80
C ASP A 443 28.77 -18.75 -7.22
N ASP A 444 28.27 -17.60 -7.68
CA ASP A 444 28.44 -17.12 -9.03
C ASP A 444 29.83 -16.47 -9.16
N GLU A 445 30.59 -16.83 -10.17
CA GLU A 445 31.90 -16.21 -10.42
C GLU A 445 31.75 -14.69 -10.64
N GLY A 446 32.60 -13.90 -10.01
CA GLY A 446 32.69 -12.45 -10.16
C GLY A 446 33.04 -11.73 -8.86
N GLU A 447 33.61 -10.54 -8.99
CA GLU A 447 33.98 -9.66 -7.87
C GLU A 447 32.72 -9.09 -7.22
N ASP A 448 32.56 -9.27 -5.91
CA ASP A 448 31.47 -8.67 -5.14
C ASP A 448 31.82 -7.20 -4.86
N LEU A 449 30.93 -6.28 -5.31
CA LEU A 449 31.02 -4.85 -5.00
C LEU A 449 30.37 -4.53 -3.67
N CYS A 450 29.30 -5.22 -3.36
CA CYS A 450 28.50 -5.02 -2.17
C CYS A 450 27.87 -6.35 -1.75
N ASN A 451 27.90 -6.63 -0.44
CA ASN A 451 27.12 -7.68 0.19
C ASN A 451 26.69 -7.16 1.56
N CYS A 452 25.52 -6.54 1.63
CA CYS A 452 25.02 -5.92 2.84
C CYS A 452 23.63 -6.44 3.22
N GLU A 453 23.35 -6.43 4.52
CA GLU A 453 22.03 -6.74 5.07
C GLU A 453 21.46 -5.47 5.73
N PHE A 454 20.24 -5.08 5.37
CA PHE A 454 19.66 -3.83 5.82
C PHE A 454 18.15 -3.91 5.91
N SER A 455 17.55 -2.90 6.57
CA SER A 455 16.12 -2.63 6.57
C SER A 455 15.87 -1.21 6.04
N LEU A 456 14.77 -1.01 5.32
CA LEU A 456 14.40 0.27 4.74
C LEU A 456 12.96 0.62 5.09
N ALA A 457 12.76 1.82 5.63
CA ALA A 457 11.43 2.37 5.91
C ALA A 457 11.28 3.76 5.30
N TYR A 458 10.06 4.14 4.97
CA TYR A 458 9.72 5.48 4.51
C TYR A 458 8.54 6.02 5.32
N GLY A 459 8.79 7.01 6.16
CA GLY A 459 7.83 7.47 7.16
C GLY A 459 7.44 6.34 8.12
N ALA A 460 6.15 6.07 8.25
CA ALA A 460 5.64 4.97 9.09
C ALA A 460 5.54 3.62 8.35
N LYS A 461 5.87 3.56 7.06
CA LYS A 461 5.75 2.35 6.23
C LYS A 461 7.10 1.65 6.10
N ILE A 462 7.16 0.38 6.46
CA ILE A 462 8.31 -0.47 6.21
C ILE A 462 8.26 -0.94 4.76
N LEU A 463 9.36 -0.77 4.05
CA LEU A 463 9.51 -1.16 2.64
C LEU A 463 10.30 -2.46 2.50
N LEU A 464 11.37 -2.60 3.28
CA LEU A 464 12.23 -3.78 3.32
C LEU A 464 12.61 -4.09 4.77
N ASN A 465 12.70 -5.36 5.12
CA ASN A 465 13.03 -5.81 6.47
C ASN A 465 14.11 -6.90 6.43
N ARG A 466 15.27 -6.62 7.05
CA ARG A 466 16.42 -7.53 7.13
C ARG A 466 16.68 -8.26 5.81
N THR A 467 16.88 -7.50 4.75
CA THR A 467 17.09 -8.03 3.41
C THR A 467 18.55 -7.94 3.01
N SER A 468 19.01 -8.93 2.28
CA SER A 468 20.38 -8.93 1.71
C SER A 468 20.36 -8.29 0.32
N LEU A 469 21.37 -7.49 0.04
CA LEU A 469 21.66 -6.97 -1.31
C LEU A 469 23.10 -7.34 -1.66
N ARG A 470 23.25 -8.18 -2.69
CA ARG A 470 24.55 -8.58 -3.22
C ARG A 470 24.67 -8.11 -4.65
N LEU A 471 25.68 -7.29 -4.92
CA LEU A 471 25.97 -6.74 -6.25
C LEU A 471 27.34 -7.18 -6.72
N LYS A 472 27.43 -7.63 -7.97
CA LYS A 472 28.66 -8.03 -8.60
C LYS A 472 29.09 -7.08 -9.72
N ARG A 473 30.40 -6.87 -9.90
CA ARG A 473 30.94 -5.96 -10.91
C ARG A 473 30.51 -6.35 -12.34
N GLY A 474 30.14 -5.37 -13.12
CA GLY A 474 29.76 -5.51 -14.53
C GLY A 474 28.42 -6.17 -14.80
N ARG A 475 27.60 -6.44 -13.75
CA ARG A 475 26.24 -6.95 -13.89
C ARG A 475 25.21 -5.83 -14.04
N ARG A 476 24.11 -6.14 -14.71
CA ARG A 476 23.00 -5.23 -14.92
C ARG A 476 21.75 -5.81 -14.25
N TYR A 477 21.35 -5.21 -13.14
CA TYR A 477 20.24 -5.67 -12.31
C TYR A 477 18.97 -4.91 -12.65
N GLY A 478 17.90 -5.63 -13.04
CA GLY A 478 16.57 -5.07 -13.15
C GLY A 478 15.87 -5.13 -11.80
N LEU A 479 15.53 -3.98 -11.22
CA LEU A 479 14.81 -3.91 -9.94
C LEU A 479 13.30 -3.95 -10.18
N CYS A 480 12.67 -5.08 -9.86
CA CYS A 480 11.29 -5.39 -10.17
C CYS A 480 10.42 -5.50 -8.91
N GLY A 481 9.16 -5.08 -9.02
CA GLY A 481 8.18 -5.14 -7.93
C GLY A 481 6.96 -4.29 -8.21
N ALA A 482 5.92 -4.43 -7.36
CA ALA A 482 4.69 -3.67 -7.46
C ALA A 482 4.92 -2.15 -7.41
N ASN A 483 3.97 -1.37 -7.91
CA ASN A 483 4.05 0.07 -7.77
C ASN A 483 3.89 0.49 -6.31
N GLY A 484 4.74 1.41 -5.84
CA GLY A 484 4.75 1.86 -4.45
C GLY A 484 5.44 0.92 -3.46
N CYS A 485 6.14 -0.15 -3.92
CA CYS A 485 6.93 -1.02 -3.04
C CYS A 485 8.25 -0.39 -2.57
N GLY A 486 8.65 0.78 -3.13
CA GLY A 486 9.83 1.51 -2.68
C GLY A 486 11.05 1.39 -3.58
N LYS A 487 10.92 1.04 -4.87
CA LYS A 487 12.05 0.92 -5.82
C LYS A 487 12.89 2.19 -5.90
N SER A 488 12.27 3.32 -6.22
CA SER A 488 12.97 4.63 -6.28
C SER A 488 13.49 5.08 -4.91
N THR A 489 12.77 4.73 -3.83
CA THR A 489 13.21 5.02 -2.45
C THR A 489 14.49 4.28 -2.11
N LEU A 490 14.61 3.00 -2.49
CA LEU A 490 15.83 2.22 -2.31
C LEU A 490 16.99 2.81 -3.10
N MET A 491 16.75 3.19 -4.35
CA MET A 491 17.80 3.79 -5.19
C MET A 491 18.32 5.11 -4.62
N ARG A 492 17.40 5.96 -4.14
CA ARG A 492 17.77 7.21 -3.45
C ARG A 492 18.49 6.94 -2.12
N ALA A 493 18.04 5.95 -1.35
CA ALA A 493 18.70 5.56 -0.10
C ALA A 493 20.15 5.08 -0.35
N ILE A 494 20.38 4.28 -1.41
CA ILE A 494 21.73 3.87 -1.82
C ILE A 494 22.54 5.11 -2.24
N ALA A 495 21.97 5.98 -3.08
CA ALA A 495 22.64 7.19 -3.56
C ALA A 495 22.99 8.18 -2.43
N ASN A 496 22.20 8.22 -1.36
CA ASN A 496 22.41 9.11 -0.21
C ASN A 496 23.18 8.44 0.95
N GLU A 497 23.77 7.26 0.73
CA GLU A 497 24.53 6.53 1.76
C GLU A 497 23.70 6.17 3.02
N GLN A 498 22.40 5.96 2.86
CA GLN A 498 21.47 5.68 3.96
C GLN A 498 21.26 4.18 4.19
N VAL A 499 21.83 3.33 3.35
CA VAL A 499 21.71 1.86 3.45
C VAL A 499 22.84 1.33 4.32
N GLU A 500 22.48 0.69 5.43
CA GLU A 500 23.42 0.12 6.38
C GLU A 500 24.28 -0.99 5.71
N GLY A 501 25.60 -0.93 5.91
CA GLY A 501 26.54 -1.90 5.35
C GLY A 501 26.85 -1.74 3.85
N PHE A 502 26.24 -0.76 3.17
CA PHE A 502 26.60 -0.42 1.80
C PHE A 502 27.91 0.40 1.78
N PRO A 503 28.89 0.13 0.88
CA PRO A 503 30.15 0.87 0.84
C PRO A 503 29.91 2.36 0.58
N PRO A 504 30.65 3.27 1.26
CA PRO A 504 30.54 4.71 1.06
C PRO A 504 31.06 5.12 -0.33
N ARG A 505 30.65 6.29 -0.84
CA ARG A 505 31.09 6.83 -2.14
C ARG A 505 32.60 7.00 -2.28
N SER A 506 33.31 7.10 -1.17
CA SER A 506 34.78 7.15 -1.15
C SER A 506 35.42 5.85 -1.59
N GLU A 507 34.76 4.72 -1.39
CA GLU A 507 35.26 3.38 -1.77
C GLU A 507 34.57 2.89 -3.06
N LEU A 508 33.29 3.19 -3.25
CA LEU A 508 32.49 2.75 -4.38
C LEU A 508 31.66 3.91 -4.95
N LYS A 509 32.08 4.44 -6.09
CA LYS A 509 31.44 5.59 -6.73
C LYS A 509 30.07 5.22 -7.29
N THR A 510 29.04 5.53 -6.52
CA THR A 510 27.64 5.30 -6.91
C THR A 510 27.02 6.58 -7.43
N VAL A 511 26.48 6.55 -8.65
CA VAL A 511 25.87 7.70 -9.30
C VAL A 511 24.40 7.41 -9.61
N TYR A 512 23.53 8.26 -9.10
CA TYR A 512 22.08 8.22 -9.38
C TYR A 512 21.76 9.15 -10.54
N VAL A 513 21.12 8.60 -11.55
CA VAL A 513 20.73 9.31 -12.77
C VAL A 513 19.23 9.52 -12.72
N GLU A 514 18.83 10.74 -12.40
CA GLU A 514 17.44 11.23 -12.50
C GLU A 514 17.20 11.84 -13.90
N HIS A 515 15.99 11.67 -14.40
CA HIS A 515 15.62 12.26 -15.69
C HIS A 515 15.15 13.72 -15.56
N ASP A 516 14.77 14.16 -14.35
CA ASP A 516 14.38 15.55 -14.08
C ASP A 516 15.60 16.34 -13.60
N ILE A 517 16.09 17.22 -14.45
CA ILE A 517 17.08 18.23 -14.07
C ILE A 517 16.29 19.42 -13.48
N ASP A 518 16.69 19.85 -12.28
CA ASP A 518 16.02 20.93 -11.59
C ASP A 518 15.86 22.18 -12.46
N GLY A 519 14.67 22.76 -12.44
CA GLY A 519 14.36 23.94 -13.25
C GLY A 519 15.24 25.17 -12.91
N SER A 520 15.92 25.18 -11.74
CA SER A 520 16.87 26.23 -11.34
C SER A 520 18.14 26.25 -12.20
N GLU A 521 18.48 25.14 -12.87
CA GLU A 521 19.66 25.01 -13.71
C GLU A 521 19.37 25.08 -15.20
N ALA A 522 18.12 25.41 -15.57
CA ALA A 522 17.65 25.40 -16.97
C ALA A 522 18.47 26.34 -17.88
N ASP A 523 18.96 27.47 -17.38
CA ASP A 523 19.70 28.47 -18.16
C ASP A 523 21.21 28.24 -18.19
N THR A 524 21.71 27.17 -17.56
CA THR A 524 23.15 26.86 -17.47
C THR A 524 23.64 26.19 -18.76
N PRO A 525 24.78 26.63 -19.35
CA PRO A 525 25.43 25.94 -20.47
C PRO A 525 25.84 24.51 -20.10
N LEU A 526 25.83 23.59 -21.10
CA LEU A 526 26.08 22.16 -20.87
C LEU A 526 27.45 21.87 -20.22
N VAL A 527 28.51 22.55 -20.66
CA VAL A 527 29.86 22.35 -20.14
C VAL A 527 29.97 22.86 -18.70
N ASP A 528 29.38 24.02 -18.41
CA ASP A 528 29.41 24.64 -17.09
C ASP A 528 28.64 23.79 -16.06
N PHE A 529 27.52 23.21 -16.48
CA PHE A 529 26.75 22.29 -15.66
C PHE A 529 27.56 21.07 -15.23
N ILE A 530 28.28 20.46 -16.18
CA ILE A 530 29.12 19.29 -15.86
C ILE A 530 30.26 19.67 -14.93
N LEU A 531 30.94 20.79 -15.21
CA LEU A 531 32.05 21.28 -14.37
C LEU A 531 31.62 21.70 -12.96
N ALA A 532 30.39 22.18 -12.80
CA ALA A 532 29.79 22.55 -11.51
C ALA A 532 29.32 21.32 -10.71
N SER A 533 29.17 20.17 -11.36
CA SER A 533 28.67 18.96 -10.68
C SER A 533 29.69 18.42 -9.69
N GLU A 534 29.24 18.14 -8.47
CA GLU A 534 30.08 17.52 -7.43
C GLU A 534 30.56 16.12 -7.88
N GLY A 535 31.82 15.82 -7.67
CA GLY A 535 32.40 14.50 -7.98
C GLY A 535 32.98 14.34 -9.38
N VAL A 536 32.92 15.33 -10.27
CA VAL A 536 33.63 15.36 -11.54
C VAL A 536 35.09 15.74 -11.30
N GLU A 537 36.01 14.82 -11.61
CA GLU A 537 37.45 15.02 -11.36
C GLU A 537 38.09 15.96 -12.39
N THR A 538 37.58 15.93 -13.60
CA THR A 538 38.10 16.75 -14.72
C THR A 538 37.58 18.18 -14.61
N LYS A 539 38.49 19.14 -14.50
CA LYS A 539 38.22 20.58 -14.51
C LYS A 539 38.56 21.25 -15.84
N ASP A 540 38.92 20.47 -16.85
CA ASP A 540 39.28 20.97 -18.18
C ASP A 540 38.04 21.04 -19.08
N PRO A 541 37.56 22.21 -19.49
CA PRO A 541 36.39 22.39 -20.36
C PRO A 541 36.54 21.68 -21.71
N GLU A 542 37.78 21.56 -22.23
CA GLU A 542 38.03 20.93 -23.54
C GLU A 542 37.89 19.42 -23.49
N GLU A 543 38.21 18.77 -22.36
CA GLU A 543 38.00 17.35 -22.17
C GLU A 543 36.51 17.03 -22.06
N VAL A 544 35.76 17.81 -21.27
CA VAL A 544 34.29 17.71 -21.18
C VAL A 544 33.65 17.88 -22.54
N ARG A 545 34.09 18.87 -23.33
CA ARG A 545 33.62 19.12 -24.68
C ARG A 545 33.85 17.93 -25.59
N LYS A 546 35.03 17.34 -25.58
CA LYS A 546 35.39 16.16 -26.37
C LYS A 546 34.45 14.98 -26.04
N ILE A 547 34.24 14.70 -24.76
CA ILE A 547 33.34 13.62 -24.31
C ILE A 547 31.92 13.87 -24.75
N LEU A 548 31.38 15.10 -24.60
CA LEU A 548 30.05 15.42 -25.09
C LEU A 548 29.91 15.18 -26.59
N LEU A 549 30.92 15.50 -27.39
CA LEU A 549 30.94 15.23 -28.83
C LEU A 549 30.95 13.72 -29.14
N GLU A 550 31.66 12.91 -28.36
CA GLU A 550 31.63 11.44 -28.46
C GLU A 550 30.25 10.85 -28.13
N TYR A 551 29.49 11.46 -27.22
CA TYR A 551 28.11 11.09 -26.92
C TYR A 551 27.11 11.59 -27.96
N GLY A 552 27.61 12.22 -29.04
CA GLY A 552 26.84 12.63 -30.19
C GLY A 552 26.20 14.02 -30.10
N PHE A 553 26.57 14.84 -29.11
CA PHE A 553 26.22 16.26 -29.09
C PHE A 553 26.89 16.99 -30.24
N SER A 554 26.18 17.93 -30.88
CA SER A 554 26.78 18.78 -31.89
C SER A 554 27.59 19.91 -31.26
N GLU A 555 28.60 20.44 -31.98
CA GLU A 555 29.37 21.58 -31.50
C GLU A 555 28.49 22.80 -31.13
N GLN A 556 27.43 23.01 -31.88
CA GLN A 556 26.46 24.08 -31.61
C GLN A 556 25.70 23.85 -30.29
N MET A 557 25.33 22.63 -29.99
CA MET A 557 24.67 22.29 -28.72
C MET A 557 25.60 22.52 -27.54
N VAL A 558 26.85 22.07 -27.64
CA VAL A 558 27.83 22.17 -26.55
C VAL A 558 28.21 23.62 -26.27
N THR A 559 28.25 24.50 -27.31
CA THR A 559 28.74 25.88 -27.16
C THR A 559 27.66 26.93 -26.90
N LYS A 560 26.40 26.68 -27.33
CA LYS A 560 25.37 27.73 -27.35
C LYS A 560 24.07 27.37 -26.63
N MET A 561 23.81 26.09 -26.40
CA MET A 561 22.52 25.69 -25.81
C MET A 561 22.60 25.58 -24.29
N ALA A 562 21.54 26.02 -23.63
CA ALA A 562 21.30 25.78 -22.21
C ALA A 562 20.59 24.43 -22.01
N ILE A 563 20.68 23.89 -20.78
CA ILE A 563 20.09 22.58 -20.43
C ILE A 563 18.58 22.58 -20.67
N GLY A 564 17.89 23.69 -20.38
CA GLY A 564 16.45 23.81 -20.55
C GLY A 564 15.98 23.65 -22.00
N GLU A 565 16.83 23.94 -22.96
CA GLU A 565 16.55 23.85 -24.39
C GLU A 565 16.67 22.40 -24.93
N LEU A 566 17.28 21.50 -24.14
CA LEU A 566 17.47 20.10 -24.51
C LEU A 566 16.15 19.33 -24.46
N SER A 567 15.92 18.45 -25.43
CA SER A 567 14.85 17.44 -25.32
C SER A 567 15.20 16.38 -24.27
N GLY A 568 14.18 15.66 -23.76
CA GLY A 568 14.36 14.62 -22.74
C GLY A 568 15.46 13.59 -23.07
N GLY A 569 15.56 13.17 -24.35
CA GLY A 569 16.63 12.26 -24.80
C GLY A 569 18.03 12.86 -24.68
N TRP A 570 18.19 14.13 -24.97
CA TRP A 570 19.47 14.82 -24.83
C TRP A 570 19.81 15.08 -23.36
N LYS A 571 18.82 15.37 -22.50
CA LYS A 571 19.01 15.48 -21.04
C LYS A 571 19.51 14.16 -20.45
N MET A 572 18.95 13.03 -20.86
CA MET A 572 19.39 11.70 -20.42
C MET A 572 20.83 11.41 -20.87
N LYS A 573 21.20 11.74 -22.13
CA LYS A 573 22.58 11.61 -22.61
C LYS A 573 23.54 12.47 -21.83
N LEU A 574 23.15 13.71 -21.47
CA LEU A 574 23.94 14.61 -20.62
C LEU A 574 24.15 14.02 -19.23
N ALA A 575 23.10 13.49 -18.61
CA ALA A 575 23.18 12.86 -17.30
C ALA A 575 24.09 11.61 -17.30
N LEU A 576 24.04 10.79 -18.34
CA LEU A 576 24.92 9.65 -18.50
C LEU A 576 26.39 10.07 -18.77
N ALA A 577 26.62 11.10 -19.59
CA ALA A 577 27.94 11.65 -19.82
C ALA A 577 28.56 12.18 -18.53
N ARG A 578 27.75 12.88 -17.70
CA ARG A 578 28.14 13.31 -16.36
C ARG A 578 28.53 12.13 -15.46
N ALA A 579 27.69 11.11 -15.41
CA ALA A 579 27.93 9.92 -14.59
C ALA A 579 29.25 9.20 -14.99
N MET A 580 29.57 9.16 -16.26
CA MET A 580 30.82 8.56 -16.74
C MET A 580 32.05 9.41 -16.43
N LEU A 581 31.90 10.75 -16.48
CA LEU A 581 32.96 11.69 -16.07
C LEU A 581 33.27 11.61 -14.56
N MET A 582 32.32 11.13 -13.77
CA MET A 582 32.50 10.85 -12.35
C MET A 582 33.17 9.49 -12.10
N ASN A 583 33.49 8.72 -13.15
CA ASN A 583 34.07 7.36 -13.05
C ASN A 583 33.21 6.44 -12.16
N ALA A 584 31.90 6.38 -12.44
CA ALA A 584 30.95 5.59 -11.66
C ALA A 584 31.26 4.09 -11.70
N ASP A 585 31.31 3.44 -10.55
CA ASP A 585 31.32 1.97 -10.40
C ASP A 585 29.92 1.39 -10.48
N ILE A 586 28.94 2.10 -9.91
CA ILE A 586 27.52 1.73 -9.93
C ILE A 586 26.69 2.86 -10.52
N LEU A 587 25.86 2.52 -11.51
CA LEU A 587 24.84 3.38 -12.09
C LEU A 587 23.46 2.99 -11.57
N LEU A 588 22.76 3.92 -10.96
CA LEU A 588 21.36 3.78 -10.55
C LEU A 588 20.49 4.52 -11.56
N LEU A 589 19.69 3.78 -12.33
CA LEU A 589 18.87 4.31 -13.43
C LEU A 589 17.39 4.16 -13.08
N ASP A 590 16.71 5.27 -12.77
CA ASP A 590 15.30 5.28 -12.43
C ASP A 590 14.47 5.75 -13.63
N GLU A 591 13.71 4.83 -14.22
CA GLU A 591 12.88 5.04 -15.42
C GLU A 591 13.61 5.72 -16.59
N PRO A 592 14.79 5.23 -17.00
CA PRO A 592 15.63 5.90 -17.99
C PRO A 592 15.03 5.91 -19.40
N THR A 593 14.03 5.08 -19.68
CA THR A 593 13.34 5.00 -20.97
C THR A 593 12.21 6.01 -21.12
N ASN A 594 11.78 6.64 -20.00
CA ASN A 594 10.75 7.66 -20.05
C ASN A 594 11.19 8.84 -20.92
N HIS A 595 10.27 9.32 -21.76
CA HIS A 595 10.49 10.45 -22.66
C HIS A 595 11.52 10.25 -23.77
N LEU A 596 12.06 9.02 -23.93
CA LEU A 596 12.92 8.68 -25.02
C LEU A 596 12.13 8.20 -26.25
N ASP A 597 12.61 8.53 -27.45
CA ASP A 597 12.13 7.90 -28.66
C ASP A 597 12.83 6.54 -28.90
N VAL A 598 12.32 5.76 -29.84
CA VAL A 598 12.82 4.41 -30.15
C VAL A 598 14.31 4.40 -30.48
N VAL A 599 14.80 5.46 -31.15
CA VAL A 599 16.22 5.58 -31.54
C VAL A 599 17.11 5.79 -30.30
N ASN A 600 16.67 6.64 -29.38
CA ASN A 600 17.41 6.90 -28.14
C ASN A 600 17.32 5.74 -27.15
N VAL A 601 16.20 5.00 -27.10
CA VAL A 601 16.10 3.75 -26.32
C VAL A 601 17.10 2.72 -26.85
N ALA A 602 17.11 2.47 -28.15
CA ALA A 602 18.08 1.55 -28.78
C ALA A 602 19.54 1.97 -28.57
N TRP A 603 19.82 3.29 -28.58
CA TRP A 603 21.14 3.80 -28.22
C TRP A 603 21.49 3.49 -26.75
N LEU A 604 20.54 3.72 -25.82
CA LEU A 604 20.75 3.44 -24.37
C LEU A 604 20.98 1.94 -24.13
N GLU A 605 20.23 1.06 -24.77
CA GLU A 605 20.41 -0.38 -24.71
C GLU A 605 21.86 -0.78 -25.11
N ASN A 606 22.30 -0.33 -26.30
CA ASN A 606 23.63 -0.61 -26.80
C ASN A 606 24.73 -0.04 -25.91
N TYR A 607 24.50 1.15 -25.36
CA TYR A 607 25.41 1.80 -24.43
C TYR A 607 25.58 0.96 -23.15
N LEU A 608 24.49 0.57 -22.48
CA LEU A 608 24.52 -0.23 -21.25
C LEU A 608 25.11 -1.64 -21.48
N LEU A 609 24.84 -2.24 -22.63
CA LEU A 609 25.44 -3.52 -23.02
C LEU A 609 26.96 -3.42 -23.27
N GLY A 610 27.44 -2.25 -23.66
CA GLY A 610 28.86 -1.96 -23.86
C GLY A 610 29.66 -1.81 -22.56
N LEU A 611 28.98 -1.45 -21.44
CA LEU A 611 29.61 -1.28 -20.12
C LEU A 611 29.90 -2.64 -19.48
N LYS A 612 31.17 -3.06 -19.48
CA LYS A 612 31.62 -4.38 -18.94
C LYS A 612 32.08 -4.32 -17.49
N THR A 613 32.54 -3.16 -17.04
CA THR A 613 33.15 -2.95 -15.71
C THR A 613 32.21 -2.21 -14.75
N VAL A 614 31.25 -1.49 -15.26
CA VAL A 614 30.26 -0.72 -14.49
C VAL A 614 29.03 -1.56 -14.20
N THR A 615 28.61 -1.57 -12.95
CA THR A 615 27.38 -2.26 -12.52
C THR A 615 26.20 -1.31 -12.64
N SER A 616 25.05 -1.78 -13.07
CA SER A 616 23.86 -0.95 -13.13
C SER A 616 22.68 -1.58 -12.40
N ILE A 617 21.91 -0.75 -11.68
CA ILE A 617 20.59 -1.09 -11.13
C ILE A 617 19.57 -0.26 -11.90
N ILE A 618 18.60 -0.92 -12.52
CA ILE A 618 17.69 -0.31 -13.48
C ILE A 618 16.26 -0.55 -13.02
N VAL A 619 15.49 0.51 -12.87
CA VAL A 619 14.04 0.48 -12.73
C VAL A 619 13.44 0.94 -14.05
N SER A 620 12.56 0.18 -14.66
CA SER A 620 11.82 0.59 -15.85
C SER A 620 10.48 -0.11 -15.97
N HIS A 621 9.52 0.58 -16.56
CA HIS A 621 8.22 0.01 -16.98
C HIS A 621 8.27 -0.59 -18.40
N ASP A 622 9.35 -0.39 -19.13
CA ASP A 622 9.57 -0.99 -20.45
C ASP A 622 10.11 -2.41 -20.30
N SER A 623 9.22 -3.39 -20.45
CA SER A 623 9.56 -4.82 -20.34
C SER A 623 10.54 -5.27 -21.42
N GLY A 624 10.45 -4.72 -22.64
CA GLY A 624 11.38 -5.04 -23.73
C GLY A 624 12.80 -4.57 -23.41
N PHE A 625 12.93 -3.37 -22.91
CA PHE A 625 14.20 -2.80 -22.49
C PHE A 625 14.85 -3.63 -21.35
N LEU A 626 14.07 -3.96 -20.29
CA LEU A 626 14.58 -4.79 -19.20
C LEU A 626 15.00 -6.19 -19.67
N ASP A 627 14.24 -6.79 -20.57
CA ASP A 627 14.54 -8.13 -21.10
C ASP A 627 15.83 -8.17 -21.92
N HIS A 628 16.12 -7.09 -22.69
CA HIS A 628 17.31 -6.98 -23.51
C HIS A 628 18.56 -6.61 -22.69
N VAL A 629 18.44 -5.73 -21.69
CA VAL A 629 19.59 -5.13 -21.00
C VAL A 629 19.99 -5.91 -19.75
N CYS A 630 19.03 -6.40 -18.96
CA CYS A 630 19.32 -6.97 -17.65
C CYS A 630 19.94 -8.36 -17.74
N SER A 631 20.98 -8.60 -16.92
CA SER A 631 21.60 -9.91 -16.73
C SER A 631 20.99 -10.67 -15.55
N ASP A 632 20.47 -9.94 -14.59
CA ASP A 632 19.86 -10.44 -13.35
C ASP A 632 18.65 -9.59 -12.97
N ILE A 633 17.70 -10.17 -12.25
CA ILE A 633 16.53 -9.48 -11.72
C ILE A 633 16.57 -9.51 -10.20
N ILE A 634 16.40 -8.35 -9.56
CA ILE A 634 16.17 -8.22 -8.12
C ILE A 634 14.68 -7.93 -7.93
N HIS A 635 13.99 -8.84 -7.26
CA HIS A 635 12.55 -8.76 -7.06
C HIS A 635 12.20 -8.40 -5.62
N TYR A 636 11.22 -7.49 -5.44
CA TYR A 636 10.58 -7.22 -4.16
C TYR A 636 9.58 -8.32 -3.86
N GLU A 637 9.90 -9.18 -2.91
CA GLU A 637 9.02 -10.24 -2.44
C GLU A 637 7.96 -9.72 -1.45
N PRO A 638 6.80 -10.38 -1.33
CA PRO A 638 5.74 -9.99 -0.40
C PRO A 638 6.15 -9.97 1.07
N ASN A 639 7.20 -10.71 1.43
CA ASN A 639 7.76 -10.79 2.78
C ASN A 639 8.71 -9.62 3.14
N TYR A 640 8.66 -8.52 2.38
CA TYR A 640 9.55 -7.35 2.55
C TYR A 640 11.03 -7.65 2.36
N LYS A 641 11.38 -8.66 1.55
CA LYS A 641 12.76 -9.02 1.21
C LYS A 641 13.03 -8.82 -0.28
N LEU A 642 14.29 -8.61 -0.59
CA LEU A 642 14.80 -8.63 -1.96
C LEU A 642 15.27 -10.03 -2.29
N LYS A 643 14.91 -10.54 -3.46
CA LYS A 643 15.41 -11.80 -3.96
C LYS A 643 16.01 -11.62 -5.35
N ARG A 644 17.22 -12.15 -5.53
CA ARG A 644 17.90 -12.13 -6.81
C ARG A 644 17.51 -13.35 -7.64
N TYR A 645 17.23 -13.12 -8.91
CA TYR A 645 16.99 -14.15 -9.92
C TYR A 645 18.00 -13.96 -11.06
N LYS A 646 18.76 -15.01 -11.35
CA LYS A 646 19.70 -15.05 -12.47
C LYS A 646 18.96 -15.16 -13.78
N GLY A 647 19.31 -14.36 -14.75
CA GLY A 647 18.70 -14.30 -16.07
C GLY A 647 17.95 -12.98 -16.33
N ASN A 648 17.44 -12.83 -17.54
CA ASN A 648 16.66 -11.68 -17.96
C ASN A 648 15.21 -11.71 -17.43
N LEU A 649 14.41 -10.71 -17.79
CA LEU A 649 13.02 -10.60 -17.35
C LEU A 649 12.16 -11.80 -17.79
N SER A 650 12.34 -12.28 -19.02
CA SER A 650 11.60 -13.44 -19.56
C SER A 650 11.89 -14.72 -18.78
N GLU A 651 13.13 -14.95 -18.36
CA GLU A 651 13.50 -16.10 -17.52
C GLU A 651 12.95 -15.97 -16.10
N PHE A 652 12.98 -14.76 -15.55
CA PHE A 652 12.40 -14.47 -14.25
C PHE A 652 10.89 -14.73 -14.22
N VAL A 653 10.15 -14.26 -15.21
CA VAL A 653 8.68 -14.46 -15.31
C VAL A 653 8.31 -15.95 -15.42
N LYS A 654 9.15 -16.78 -16.04
CA LYS A 654 8.96 -18.24 -16.06
C LYS A 654 9.09 -18.85 -14.65
N LYS A 655 10.02 -18.33 -13.83
CA LYS A 655 10.23 -18.79 -12.45
C LYS A 655 9.17 -18.24 -11.50
N VAL A 656 8.74 -17.00 -11.71
CA VAL A 656 7.74 -16.28 -10.87
C VAL A 656 6.59 -15.77 -11.74
N PRO A 657 5.61 -16.62 -12.08
CA PRO A 657 4.50 -16.24 -12.98
C PRO A 657 3.66 -15.08 -12.47
N ARG A 658 3.62 -14.84 -11.16
CA ARG A 658 2.92 -13.69 -10.54
C ARG A 658 3.49 -12.34 -11.02
N ALA A 659 4.80 -12.29 -11.24
CA ALA A 659 5.48 -11.09 -11.69
C ALA A 659 5.11 -10.68 -13.13
N ALA A 660 4.53 -11.57 -13.93
CA ALA A 660 4.02 -11.25 -15.25
C ALA A 660 2.97 -10.12 -15.21
N SER A 661 2.20 -10.03 -14.13
CA SER A 661 1.19 -8.98 -13.95
C SER A 661 1.79 -7.57 -13.83
N TYR A 662 3.02 -7.41 -13.39
CA TYR A 662 3.67 -6.11 -13.25
C TYR A 662 4.12 -5.53 -14.60
N TYR A 663 4.30 -6.38 -15.60
CA TYR A 663 4.91 -6.04 -16.88
C TYR A 663 4.01 -6.30 -18.08
N SER A 664 2.90 -7.04 -17.91
CA SER A 664 1.92 -7.20 -18.98
C SER A 664 0.85 -6.10 -18.90
N LEU A 665 0.64 -5.40 -20.01
CA LEU A 665 -0.45 -4.43 -20.18
C LEU A 665 -1.86 -5.04 -19.99
N GLU A 666 -1.97 -6.36 -19.84
CA GLU A 666 -3.24 -7.06 -19.67
C GLU A 666 -3.74 -7.15 -18.22
N ALA A 667 -2.91 -6.85 -17.22
CA ALA A 667 -3.13 -7.30 -15.85
C ALA A 667 -4.09 -6.46 -15.02
N THR A 668 -4.34 -5.21 -15.35
CA THR A 668 -5.28 -4.35 -14.61
C THR A 668 -6.17 -3.57 -15.57
N GLN A 669 -7.07 -4.26 -16.24
CA GLN A 669 -8.13 -3.59 -16.96
C GLN A 669 -9.21 -3.16 -15.96
N ILE A 670 -9.00 -2.02 -15.31
CA ILE A 670 -10.11 -1.25 -14.80
C ILE A 670 -10.86 -0.75 -16.05
N LYS A 671 -11.94 -1.44 -16.43
CA LYS A 671 -12.78 -1.05 -17.56
C LYS A 671 -13.69 0.08 -17.11
N PHE A 672 -13.31 1.31 -17.42
CA PHE A 672 -14.24 2.43 -17.34
C PHE A 672 -15.11 2.45 -18.60
N SER A 673 -16.42 2.51 -18.41
CA SER A 673 -17.38 2.77 -19.48
C SER A 673 -17.86 4.20 -19.33
N PHE A 674 -17.35 5.08 -20.17
CA PHE A 674 -17.90 6.43 -20.29
C PHE A 674 -19.11 6.42 -21.21
N PRO A 675 -20.13 7.28 -20.97
CA PRO A 675 -21.19 7.47 -21.94
C PRO A 675 -20.60 7.99 -23.25
N GLU A 676 -21.06 7.44 -24.39
CA GLU A 676 -20.65 7.96 -25.70
C GLU A 676 -21.00 9.45 -25.80
N PRO A 677 -20.07 10.31 -26.22
CA PRO A 677 -20.37 11.72 -26.45
C PRO A 677 -21.41 11.86 -27.55
N GLY A 678 -22.40 12.73 -27.33
CA GLY A 678 -23.39 13.08 -28.33
C GLY A 678 -22.77 13.81 -29.53
N PHE A 679 -23.53 13.98 -30.58
CA PHE A 679 -23.11 14.81 -31.70
C PHE A 679 -22.96 16.27 -31.25
N LEU A 680 -21.94 16.96 -31.79
CA LEU A 680 -21.83 18.40 -31.63
C LEU A 680 -22.98 19.11 -32.36
N GLU A 681 -23.49 20.18 -31.77
CA GLU A 681 -24.52 20.98 -32.40
C GLU A 681 -24.03 21.51 -33.77
N GLY A 682 -24.82 21.31 -34.82
CA GLY A 682 -24.45 21.67 -36.18
C GLY A 682 -23.73 20.59 -37.00
N ILE A 683 -23.41 19.44 -36.35
CA ILE A 683 -22.80 18.29 -37.01
C ILE A 683 -23.79 17.14 -37.07
N LYS A 684 -24.11 16.67 -38.26
CA LYS A 684 -25.08 15.58 -38.49
C LYS A 684 -24.42 14.23 -38.66
N THR A 685 -23.13 14.17 -38.98
CA THR A 685 -22.39 12.94 -39.24
C THR A 685 -21.05 12.96 -38.51
N LYS A 686 -20.57 11.78 -38.06
CA LYS A 686 -19.29 11.66 -37.35
C LYS A 686 -18.07 11.96 -38.22
N GLU A 687 -18.22 11.89 -39.55
CA GLU A 687 -17.14 12.08 -40.54
C GLU A 687 -16.87 13.57 -40.87
N ARG A 688 -17.78 14.46 -40.49
CA ARG A 688 -17.57 15.88 -40.74
C ARG A 688 -16.42 16.43 -39.91
N ALA A 689 -15.51 17.14 -40.57
CA ALA A 689 -14.37 17.74 -39.90
C ALA A 689 -14.79 18.77 -38.84
N ILE A 690 -14.25 18.63 -37.64
CA ILE A 690 -14.47 19.52 -36.51
C ILE A 690 -13.24 20.36 -36.19
N LEU A 691 -12.08 19.95 -36.71
CA LEU A 691 -10.79 20.59 -36.53
C LEU A 691 -10.04 20.56 -37.87
N LYS A 692 -9.49 21.69 -38.29
CA LYS A 692 -8.77 21.82 -39.57
C LYS A 692 -7.57 22.71 -39.39
N MET A 693 -6.45 22.30 -39.99
CA MET A 693 -5.27 23.12 -40.24
C MET A 693 -5.02 23.19 -41.73
N LYS A 694 -4.61 24.33 -42.23
CA LYS A 694 -4.25 24.52 -43.64
C LYS A 694 -3.00 25.38 -43.76
N ASN A 695 -1.98 24.82 -44.42
CA ASN A 695 -0.72 25.47 -44.77
C ASN A 695 -0.11 26.24 -43.58
N VAL A 696 -0.04 25.55 -42.42
CA VAL A 696 0.43 26.15 -41.19
C VAL A 696 1.93 25.98 -41.06
N ASP A 697 2.63 27.11 -40.95
CA ASP A 697 4.04 27.18 -40.55
C ASP A 697 4.12 27.70 -39.11
N PHE A 698 5.05 27.18 -38.34
CA PHE A 698 5.26 27.68 -36.98
C PHE A 698 6.74 27.72 -36.61
N GLN A 699 7.12 28.82 -36.00
CA GLN A 699 8.46 29.06 -35.44
C GLN A 699 8.32 29.65 -34.04
N TYR A 700 9.08 29.14 -33.07
CA TYR A 700 9.10 29.73 -31.73
C TYR A 700 9.81 31.08 -31.75
N PRO A 701 9.35 32.09 -30.98
CA PRO A 701 10.06 33.36 -30.85
C PRO A 701 11.49 33.12 -30.37
N GLY A 702 12.46 33.73 -31.09
CA GLY A 702 13.90 33.56 -30.79
C GLY A 702 14.57 32.31 -31.39
N SER A 703 13.85 31.45 -32.08
CA SER A 703 14.44 30.28 -32.74
C SER A 703 14.71 30.60 -34.21
N ASP A 704 15.87 30.23 -34.72
CA ASP A 704 16.24 30.39 -36.15
C ASP A 704 15.61 29.33 -37.06
N ARG A 705 14.96 28.32 -36.50
CA ARG A 705 14.41 27.17 -37.22
C ARG A 705 12.91 27.09 -37.12
N LYS A 706 12.23 26.93 -38.27
CA LYS A 706 10.81 26.57 -38.28
C LYS A 706 10.62 25.16 -37.74
N GLN A 707 9.72 25.02 -36.75
CA GLN A 707 9.38 23.73 -36.13
C GLN A 707 8.34 22.96 -36.94
N LEU A 708 7.43 23.67 -37.61
CA LEU A 708 6.42 23.09 -38.51
C LEU A 708 6.43 23.84 -39.83
N ILE A 709 6.34 23.11 -40.93
CA ILE A 709 6.40 23.64 -42.27
C ILE A 709 5.26 23.04 -43.08
N ASP A 710 4.38 23.89 -43.65
CA ASP A 710 3.26 23.55 -44.55
C ASP A 710 2.37 22.41 -44.05
N ILE A 711 1.97 22.46 -42.79
CA ILE A 711 1.14 21.42 -42.17
C ILE A 711 -0.33 21.64 -42.56
N SER A 712 -0.91 20.61 -43.18
CA SER A 712 -2.34 20.58 -43.51
C SER A 712 -2.96 19.27 -43.00
N MET A 713 -3.97 19.36 -42.13
CA MET A 713 -4.67 18.20 -41.59
C MET A 713 -6.11 18.53 -41.21
N GLN A 714 -6.94 17.50 -41.10
CA GLN A 714 -8.30 17.62 -40.58
C GLN A 714 -8.69 16.44 -39.71
N CYS A 715 -9.45 16.71 -38.64
CA CYS A 715 -9.97 15.69 -37.74
C CYS A 715 -11.51 15.80 -37.67
N SER A 716 -12.15 14.65 -37.52
CA SER A 716 -13.58 14.50 -37.32
C SER A 716 -13.86 13.78 -35.98
N LEU A 717 -15.10 13.65 -35.55
CA LEU A 717 -15.47 12.90 -34.36
C LEU A 717 -15.12 11.39 -34.45
N ALA A 718 -14.97 10.86 -35.66
CA ALA A 718 -14.58 9.49 -35.91
C ALA A 718 -13.07 9.30 -36.08
N SER A 719 -12.28 10.37 -36.15
CA SER A 719 -10.85 10.29 -36.40
C SER A 719 -10.08 9.80 -35.14
N ARG A 720 -9.14 8.88 -35.36
CA ARG A 720 -8.11 8.48 -34.41
C ARG A 720 -6.76 8.66 -35.09
N VAL A 721 -6.04 9.71 -34.72
CA VAL A 721 -4.79 10.11 -35.37
C VAL A 721 -3.61 9.85 -34.43
N ALA A 722 -2.63 9.08 -34.91
CA ALA A 722 -1.35 8.92 -34.23
C ALA A 722 -0.32 9.84 -34.86
N VAL A 723 0.38 10.64 -34.05
CA VAL A 723 1.47 11.50 -34.51
C VAL A 723 2.78 10.84 -34.15
N ILE A 724 3.54 10.39 -35.15
CA ILE A 724 4.78 9.63 -35.00
C ILE A 724 5.94 10.47 -35.53
N GLY A 725 7.08 10.38 -34.85
CA GLY A 725 8.31 11.04 -35.27
C GLY A 725 9.34 11.11 -34.15
N PRO A 726 10.62 11.42 -34.46
CA PRO A 726 11.68 11.53 -33.46
C PRO A 726 11.42 12.67 -32.48
N ASN A 727 12.16 12.69 -31.36
CA ASN A 727 12.10 13.80 -30.42
C ASN A 727 12.57 15.10 -31.07
N GLY A 728 11.95 16.22 -30.75
CA GLY A 728 12.22 17.51 -31.39
C GLY A 728 11.56 17.72 -32.76
N ALA A 729 10.83 16.75 -33.34
CA ALA A 729 10.16 16.87 -34.62
C ALA A 729 8.92 17.81 -34.63
N GLY A 730 8.57 18.40 -33.48
CA GLY A 730 7.42 19.32 -33.40
C GLY A 730 6.10 18.65 -33.05
N LYS A 731 6.06 17.40 -32.61
CA LYS A 731 4.81 16.69 -32.25
C LYS A 731 3.97 17.44 -31.20
N SER A 732 4.60 17.84 -30.09
CA SER A 732 3.93 18.61 -29.03
C SER A 732 3.53 20.00 -29.50
N THR A 733 4.31 20.64 -30.38
CA THR A 733 4.01 21.93 -30.97
C THR A 733 2.75 21.84 -31.87
N LEU A 734 2.63 20.77 -32.65
CA LEU A 734 1.43 20.50 -33.43
C LEU A 734 0.18 20.39 -32.55
N ILE A 735 0.26 19.65 -31.46
CA ILE A 735 -0.86 19.51 -30.52
C ILE A 735 -1.21 20.85 -29.87
N LYS A 736 -0.22 21.62 -29.40
CA LYS A 736 -0.43 22.95 -28.83
C LYS A 736 -1.10 23.92 -29.78
N LEU A 737 -0.78 23.90 -31.09
CA LEU A 737 -1.48 24.65 -32.12
C LEU A 737 -2.93 24.18 -32.33
N LEU A 738 -3.17 22.87 -32.29
CA LEU A 738 -4.51 22.30 -32.39
C LEU A 738 -5.38 22.63 -31.17
N THR A 739 -4.81 22.65 -29.97
CA THR A 739 -5.53 23.02 -28.74
C THR A 739 -5.73 24.53 -28.61
N GLY A 740 -4.89 25.33 -29.24
CA GLY A 740 -4.94 26.81 -29.18
C GLY A 740 -4.11 27.39 -28.04
N GLU A 741 -3.20 26.62 -27.47
CA GLU A 741 -2.24 27.15 -26.49
C GLU A 741 -1.23 28.11 -27.14
N ILE A 742 -0.93 27.89 -28.40
CA ILE A 742 -0.09 28.75 -29.25
C ILE A 742 -0.79 29.03 -30.55
N GLU A 743 -0.53 30.20 -31.12
CA GLU A 743 -1.09 30.62 -32.39
C GLU A 743 -0.01 30.67 -33.48
N SER A 744 -0.38 30.39 -34.70
CA SER A 744 0.50 30.44 -35.88
C SER A 744 0.31 31.73 -36.63
N GLU A 745 1.39 32.37 -37.07
CA GLU A 745 1.37 33.56 -37.90
C GLU A 745 1.05 33.24 -39.37
N VAL A 746 1.33 32.02 -39.83
CA VAL A 746 1.15 31.57 -41.21
C VAL A 746 0.17 30.41 -41.28
N GLY A 747 -0.79 30.47 -42.17
CA GLY A 747 -1.81 29.44 -42.33
C GLY A 747 -3.05 29.68 -41.46
N THR A 748 -3.94 28.69 -41.42
CA THR A 748 -5.19 28.79 -40.65
C THR A 748 -5.45 27.55 -39.83
N VAL A 749 -5.78 27.74 -38.55
CA VAL A 749 -6.26 26.69 -37.63
C VAL A 749 -7.71 26.98 -37.30
N TRP A 750 -8.62 26.16 -37.84
CA TRP A 750 -10.05 26.30 -37.59
C TRP A 750 -10.55 25.23 -36.65
N ARG A 751 -11.29 25.64 -35.61
CA ARG A 751 -11.95 24.78 -34.66
C ARG A 751 -13.44 24.98 -34.68
N HIS A 752 -14.21 23.91 -34.55
CA HIS A 752 -15.67 24.06 -34.48
C HIS A 752 -16.04 24.83 -33.20
N PRO A 753 -16.94 25.81 -33.23
CA PRO A 753 -17.27 26.65 -32.04
C PRO A 753 -17.74 25.87 -30.81
N ASN A 754 -18.38 24.72 -31.03
CA ASN A 754 -18.86 23.86 -29.94
C ASN A 754 -17.85 22.75 -29.57
N LEU A 755 -16.65 22.77 -30.14
CA LEU A 755 -15.64 21.75 -29.85
C LEU A 755 -15.01 22.02 -28.50
N ARG A 756 -15.02 21.00 -27.64
CA ARG A 756 -14.25 20.95 -26.40
C ARG A 756 -13.09 20.01 -26.61
N ILE A 757 -11.90 20.46 -26.30
CA ILE A 757 -10.68 19.67 -26.41
C ILE A 757 -10.19 19.38 -25.00
N ALA A 758 -10.12 18.10 -24.63
CA ALA A 758 -9.40 17.67 -23.45
C ALA A 758 -7.95 17.42 -23.85
N TYR A 759 -7.02 18.12 -23.23
CA TYR A 759 -5.58 17.97 -23.49
C TYR A 759 -4.89 17.34 -22.28
N VAL A 760 -4.24 16.21 -22.51
CA VAL A 760 -3.38 15.56 -21.52
C VAL A 760 -1.94 15.78 -21.94
N ALA A 761 -1.25 16.69 -21.25
CA ALA A 761 0.15 17.01 -21.52
C ALA A 761 1.09 15.93 -20.98
N GLN A 762 2.29 15.87 -21.52
CA GLN A 762 3.35 14.94 -21.06
C GLN A 762 3.73 15.17 -19.60
N HIS A 763 3.73 16.44 -19.16
CA HIS A 763 3.94 16.86 -17.75
C HIS A 763 2.63 17.46 -17.24
N ALA A 764 1.65 16.60 -16.93
CA ALA A 764 0.31 17.04 -16.54
C ALA A 764 0.23 17.53 -15.08
N PHE A 765 1.34 17.56 -14.33
CA PHE A 765 1.38 17.94 -12.91
C PHE A 765 1.10 19.42 -12.64
N HIS A 766 1.33 20.32 -13.61
CA HIS A 766 1.12 21.76 -13.42
C HIS A 766 -0.27 22.15 -12.93
N HIS A 767 -1.29 21.36 -13.27
CA HIS A 767 -2.66 21.59 -12.82
C HIS A 767 -2.85 21.22 -11.34
N ILE A 768 -2.10 20.26 -10.84
CA ILE A 768 -2.27 19.65 -9.51
C ILE A 768 -1.34 20.30 -8.48
N GLU A 769 -0.17 20.81 -8.89
CA GLU A 769 0.83 21.41 -7.99
C GLU A 769 0.27 22.46 -7.02
N ARG A 770 -0.74 23.23 -7.46
CA ARG A 770 -1.40 24.25 -6.64
C ARG A 770 -2.48 23.68 -5.70
N HIS A 771 -2.76 22.39 -5.79
CA HIS A 771 -3.86 21.70 -5.13
C HIS A 771 -3.43 20.41 -4.44
N LEU A 772 -2.16 20.30 -4.06
CA LEU A 772 -1.60 19.13 -3.35
C LEU A 772 -2.20 18.95 -1.95
N ASP A 773 -2.85 19.97 -1.43
CA ASP A 773 -3.61 19.96 -0.18
C ASP A 773 -5.00 19.29 -0.30
N LYS A 774 -5.46 19.01 -1.53
CA LYS A 774 -6.79 18.45 -1.81
C LYS A 774 -6.70 16.99 -2.24
N THR A 775 -7.70 16.22 -1.85
CA THR A 775 -7.88 14.89 -2.42
C THR A 775 -8.32 15.00 -3.91
N PRO A 776 -8.10 13.97 -4.75
CA PRO A 776 -8.55 13.97 -6.14
C PRO A 776 -10.04 14.26 -6.29
N ASN A 777 -10.85 13.80 -5.36
CA ASN A 777 -12.30 14.04 -5.32
C ASN A 777 -12.62 15.53 -5.07
N GLU A 778 -12.00 16.12 -4.06
CA GLU A 778 -12.18 17.55 -3.74
C GLU A 778 -11.68 18.45 -4.87
N TYR A 779 -10.58 18.08 -5.54
CA TYR A 779 -10.07 18.80 -6.70
C TYR A 779 -11.06 18.80 -7.87
N ILE A 780 -11.64 17.63 -8.21
CA ILE A 780 -12.63 17.53 -9.28
C ILE A 780 -13.90 18.30 -8.92
N GLN A 781 -14.37 18.22 -7.68
CA GLN A 781 -15.50 19.02 -7.22
C GLN A 781 -15.21 20.49 -7.34
N TRP A 782 -14.07 20.95 -6.84
CA TRP A 782 -13.67 22.35 -6.92
C TRP A 782 -13.60 22.84 -8.37
N ARG A 783 -13.04 22.02 -9.27
CA ARG A 783 -12.83 22.38 -10.66
C ARG A 783 -14.13 22.45 -11.48
N TYR A 784 -15.07 21.54 -11.23
CA TYR A 784 -16.28 21.36 -12.05
C TYR A 784 -17.60 21.58 -11.31
N HIS A 785 -17.61 22.12 -10.10
CA HIS A 785 -18.81 22.33 -9.28
C HIS A 785 -19.91 23.13 -9.99
N THR A 786 -19.54 24.14 -10.76
CA THR A 786 -20.47 25.01 -11.52
C THR A 786 -20.92 24.40 -12.85
N GLY A 787 -20.36 23.25 -13.25
CA GLY A 787 -20.56 22.65 -14.56
C GLY A 787 -19.59 23.20 -15.62
N GLU A 788 -18.74 24.15 -15.29
CA GLU A 788 -17.70 24.75 -16.11
C GLU A 788 -16.31 24.42 -15.54
N ASP A 789 -15.30 24.35 -16.42
CA ASP A 789 -13.91 24.14 -15.99
C ASP A 789 -13.34 25.45 -15.45
N ARG A 790 -13.26 25.53 -14.13
CA ARG A 790 -12.80 26.73 -13.42
C ARG A 790 -11.36 27.12 -13.74
N GLU A 791 -10.47 26.15 -13.88
CA GLU A 791 -9.06 26.43 -14.23
C GLU A 791 -8.94 27.02 -15.64
N GLU A 792 -9.72 26.51 -16.58
CA GLU A 792 -9.71 26.98 -17.95
C GLU A 792 -10.28 28.41 -18.03
N LEU A 793 -11.34 28.69 -17.29
CA LEU A 793 -11.91 30.03 -17.17
C LEU A 793 -10.89 31.01 -16.57
N GLU A 794 -10.24 30.66 -15.43
CA GLU A 794 -9.24 31.53 -14.80
C GLU A 794 -7.99 31.75 -15.69
N LYS A 795 -7.58 30.72 -16.47
CA LYS A 795 -6.47 30.83 -17.41
C LYS A 795 -6.81 31.77 -18.58
N ASN A 796 -8.01 31.63 -19.13
CA ASN A 796 -8.48 32.47 -20.23
C ASN A 796 -8.69 33.91 -19.78
N GLU A 797 -9.21 34.16 -18.60
CA GLU A 797 -9.33 35.48 -18.02
C GLU A 797 -7.98 36.18 -17.86
N ARG A 798 -6.96 35.47 -17.37
CA ARG A 798 -5.59 36.02 -17.19
C ARG A 798 -4.91 36.32 -18.52
N ASN A 799 -5.00 35.41 -19.51
CA ASN A 799 -4.32 35.59 -20.81
C ASN A 799 -4.96 36.66 -21.68
N ASN A 800 -6.25 36.90 -21.51
CA ASN A 800 -7.02 37.82 -22.38
C ASN A 800 -7.35 39.13 -21.68
N ALA A 801 -6.99 39.33 -20.43
CA ALA A 801 -7.40 40.51 -19.64
C ALA A 801 -7.03 41.83 -20.29
N GLU A 802 -5.77 41.97 -20.76
CA GLU A 802 -5.31 43.23 -21.38
C GLU A 802 -5.94 43.51 -22.75
N GLU A 803 -6.10 42.49 -23.60
CA GLU A 803 -6.66 42.62 -24.94
C GLU A 803 -8.17 42.82 -24.90
N ASN A 804 -8.86 42.06 -24.02
CA ASN A 804 -10.29 42.21 -23.80
C ASN A 804 -10.59 43.59 -23.22
N GLN A 805 -9.79 44.11 -22.33
CA GLN A 805 -9.94 45.43 -21.72
C GLN A 805 -9.75 46.53 -22.78
N LYS A 806 -8.73 46.44 -23.65
CA LYS A 806 -8.50 47.35 -24.73
C LYS A 806 -9.63 47.33 -25.75
N ALA A 807 -10.19 46.18 -26.09
CA ALA A 807 -11.32 46.06 -27.01
C ALA A 807 -12.62 46.61 -26.39
N MET A 808 -12.85 46.41 -25.11
CA MET A 808 -14.03 46.90 -24.40
C MET A 808 -14.01 48.41 -24.18
N GLU A 809 -12.87 49.09 -24.18
CA GLU A 809 -12.74 50.53 -24.06
C GLU A 809 -12.97 51.27 -25.41
N GLN A 810 -13.06 50.55 -26.52
CA GLN A 810 -13.27 51.15 -27.85
C GLN A 810 -14.72 51.57 -28.05
N VAL A 811 -14.88 52.70 -28.72
CA VAL A 811 -16.18 53.27 -29.08
C VAL A 811 -16.54 52.83 -30.50
N PHE A 812 -17.63 52.10 -30.65
CA PHE A 812 -18.16 51.64 -31.95
C PHE A 812 -19.37 52.44 -32.34
N VAL A 813 -19.53 52.63 -33.67
CA VAL A 813 -20.73 53.27 -34.23
C VAL A 813 -21.65 52.19 -34.76
N ILE A 814 -22.76 51.95 -34.08
CA ILE A 814 -23.76 50.96 -34.48
C ILE A 814 -25.10 51.66 -34.59
N GLU A 815 -25.77 51.49 -35.76
CA GLU A 815 -27.03 52.14 -36.08
C GLU A 815 -26.98 53.68 -35.97
N GLY A 816 -25.77 54.26 -36.16
CA GLY A 816 -25.59 55.72 -36.11
C GLY A 816 -25.32 56.26 -34.69
N GLU A 817 -25.32 55.44 -33.66
CA GLU A 817 -25.04 55.84 -32.29
C GLU A 817 -23.64 55.32 -31.85
N LYS A 818 -22.94 56.13 -31.07
CA LYS A 818 -21.68 55.74 -30.43
C LYS A 818 -22.00 54.86 -29.21
N ARG A 819 -21.52 53.60 -29.22
CA ARG A 819 -21.75 52.62 -28.13
C ARG A 819 -20.45 51.99 -27.72
N VAL A 820 -20.34 51.65 -26.43
CA VAL A 820 -19.21 50.91 -25.84
C VAL A 820 -19.74 49.58 -25.35
N VAL A 821 -19.04 48.46 -25.65
CA VAL A 821 -19.43 47.12 -25.28
C VAL A 821 -19.24 46.92 -23.79
N GLU A 822 -20.28 46.53 -23.09
CA GLU A 822 -20.22 46.15 -21.66
C GLU A 822 -19.93 44.67 -21.48
N ALA A 823 -20.69 43.81 -22.20
CA ALA A 823 -20.53 42.36 -22.12
C ALA A 823 -21.12 41.71 -23.38
N ILE A 824 -20.64 40.47 -23.66
CA ILE A 824 -21.27 39.56 -24.60
C ILE A 824 -22.03 38.53 -23.75
N VAL A 825 -23.36 38.58 -23.78
CA VAL A 825 -24.22 37.90 -22.79
C VAL A 825 -24.64 36.51 -23.24
N GLY A 826 -24.77 36.27 -24.55
CA GLY A 826 -25.25 35.00 -25.07
C GLY A 826 -25.04 34.85 -26.56
N ARG A 827 -25.40 33.68 -27.12
CA ARG A 827 -25.36 33.43 -28.56
C ARG A 827 -26.62 32.72 -29.06
N ARG A 828 -26.94 32.93 -30.32
CA ARG A 828 -27.97 32.18 -31.02
C ARG A 828 -27.48 31.70 -32.38
N LYS A 829 -28.06 30.62 -32.89
CA LYS A 829 -27.69 30.03 -34.17
C LYS A 829 -28.29 30.79 -35.32
N LEU A 830 -27.45 31.11 -36.30
CA LEU A 830 -27.84 31.73 -37.56
C LEU A 830 -27.37 30.83 -38.74
N LYS A 831 -28.28 30.08 -39.39
CA LYS A 831 -27.98 29.18 -40.53
C LYS A 831 -26.67 28.37 -40.40
N GLN A 832 -25.56 28.95 -40.83
CA GLN A 832 -24.22 28.34 -40.81
C GLN A 832 -23.23 29.02 -39.83
N SER A 833 -23.67 30.06 -39.08
CA SER A 833 -22.86 30.83 -38.17
C SER A 833 -23.64 31.11 -36.87
N TYR A 834 -23.07 31.89 -35.98
CA TYR A 834 -23.71 32.35 -34.76
C TYR A 834 -23.78 33.86 -34.72
N GLU A 835 -24.84 34.39 -34.07
CA GLU A 835 -24.95 35.77 -33.62
C GLU A 835 -24.82 35.82 -32.13
N TYR A 836 -24.26 36.89 -31.58
CA TYR A 836 -24.01 37.12 -30.19
C TYR A 836 -24.79 38.32 -29.70
N GLU A 837 -25.35 38.18 -28.47
CA GLU A 837 -26.07 39.25 -27.81
C GLU A 837 -25.07 40.12 -27.09
N VAL A 838 -24.98 41.38 -27.44
CA VAL A 838 -24.05 42.39 -26.92
C VAL A 838 -24.81 43.36 -26.02
N SER A 839 -24.36 43.50 -24.77
CA SER A 839 -24.79 44.49 -23.79
C SER A 839 -23.91 45.76 -23.92
N TRP A 840 -24.51 46.91 -23.75
CA TRP A 840 -23.87 48.21 -23.96
C TRP A 840 -23.78 48.98 -22.65
N VAL A 841 -22.65 49.63 -22.41
CA VAL A 841 -22.41 50.41 -21.19
C VAL A 841 -23.48 51.48 -21.01
N GLY A 842 -24.11 51.46 -19.79
CA GLY A 842 -25.13 52.44 -19.45
C GLY A 842 -26.50 52.27 -20.11
N ARG A 843 -26.76 51.14 -20.77
CA ARG A 843 -28.06 50.82 -21.38
C ARG A 843 -28.72 49.62 -20.70
N SER A 844 -30.04 49.50 -20.88
CA SER A 844 -30.83 48.37 -20.32
C SER A 844 -30.69 47.12 -21.17
N SER A 845 -30.99 45.95 -20.63
CA SER A 845 -30.96 44.66 -21.37
C SER A 845 -31.92 44.62 -22.57
N VAL A 846 -32.92 45.52 -22.62
CA VAL A 846 -33.84 45.64 -23.74
C VAL A 846 -33.15 46.26 -24.98
N ASP A 847 -32.10 47.01 -24.77
CA ASP A 847 -31.30 47.67 -25.80
C ASP A 847 -30.16 46.80 -26.34
N ASN A 848 -30.04 45.54 -25.88
CA ASN A 848 -29.05 44.61 -26.37
C ASN A 848 -29.23 44.35 -27.87
N THR A 849 -28.13 44.26 -28.61
CA THR A 849 -28.16 43.99 -30.05
C THR A 849 -27.50 42.68 -30.41
N TRP A 850 -28.08 42.00 -31.38
CA TRP A 850 -27.52 40.76 -31.92
C TRP A 850 -26.57 41.08 -33.08
N ILE A 851 -25.30 40.73 -32.92
CA ILE A 851 -24.23 41.00 -33.86
C ILE A 851 -23.64 39.69 -34.37
N SER A 852 -23.37 39.61 -35.66
CA SER A 852 -22.78 38.40 -36.27
C SER A 852 -21.36 38.20 -35.84
N ARG A 853 -20.91 36.91 -35.80
CA ARG A 853 -19.55 36.51 -35.43
C ARG A 853 -18.48 37.29 -36.21
N SER A 854 -18.57 37.34 -37.52
CA SER A 854 -17.60 38.02 -38.38
C SER A 854 -17.44 39.49 -38.06
N LYS A 855 -18.53 40.16 -37.73
CA LYS A 855 -18.50 41.58 -37.36
C LYS A 855 -17.88 41.83 -36.01
N LEU A 856 -18.12 40.94 -35.05
CA LEU A 856 -17.48 41.02 -33.72
C LEU A 856 -16.00 40.66 -33.81
N GLU A 857 -15.59 39.74 -34.66
CA GLU A 857 -14.19 39.43 -34.93
C GLU A 857 -13.45 40.63 -35.55
N GLU A 858 -14.08 41.32 -36.52
CA GLU A 858 -13.56 42.57 -37.09
C GLU A 858 -13.45 43.72 -36.04
N MET A 859 -14.34 43.74 -35.05
CA MET A 859 -14.32 44.67 -33.93
C MET A 859 -13.26 44.30 -32.86
N GLY A 860 -12.51 43.20 -33.00
CA GLY A 860 -11.46 42.80 -32.09
C GLY A 860 -11.91 41.88 -30.94
N PHE A 861 -13.16 41.42 -30.92
CA PHE A 861 -13.70 40.56 -29.83
C PHE A 861 -13.53 39.05 -30.11
N GLY A 862 -12.64 38.65 -30.98
CA GLY A 862 -12.46 37.23 -31.35
C GLY A 862 -12.19 36.32 -30.16
N LYS A 863 -11.37 36.77 -29.19
CA LYS A 863 -11.04 36.01 -27.97
C LYS A 863 -12.25 35.91 -27.02
N LYS A 864 -13.00 37.03 -26.86
CA LYS A 864 -14.20 37.07 -26.03
C LYS A 864 -15.33 36.18 -26.57
N ILE A 865 -15.45 36.14 -27.89
CA ILE A 865 -16.37 35.22 -28.58
C ILE A 865 -16.01 33.77 -28.29
N ALA A 866 -14.70 33.44 -28.33
CA ALA A 866 -14.25 32.08 -28.01
C ALA A 866 -14.57 31.68 -26.53
N GLU A 867 -14.46 32.63 -25.59
CA GLU A 867 -14.87 32.41 -24.18
C GLU A 867 -16.37 32.13 -24.07
N VAL A 868 -17.21 32.94 -24.74
CA VAL A 868 -18.67 32.74 -24.73
C VAL A 868 -19.05 31.43 -25.42
N ASP A 869 -18.37 31.06 -26.50
CA ASP A 869 -18.56 29.78 -27.20
C ASP A 869 -18.22 28.60 -26.31
N ALA A 870 -17.13 28.68 -25.54
CA ALA A 870 -16.71 27.66 -24.60
C ALA A 870 -17.72 27.52 -23.42
N ALA A 871 -18.18 28.65 -22.88
CA ALA A 871 -19.17 28.67 -21.79
C ALA A 871 -20.52 28.09 -22.25
N GLU A 872 -21.02 28.47 -23.44
CA GLU A 872 -22.28 27.91 -23.96
C GLU A 872 -22.16 26.44 -24.35
N ALA A 873 -21.02 26.00 -24.89
CA ALA A 873 -20.76 24.58 -25.14
C ALA A 873 -20.73 23.78 -23.83
N ALA A 874 -20.28 24.41 -22.72
CA ALA A 874 -20.30 23.81 -21.39
C ALA A 874 -21.72 23.58 -20.86
N LYS A 875 -22.61 24.52 -21.05
CA LYS A 875 -24.03 24.42 -20.64
C LYS A 875 -24.77 23.31 -21.37
N MET A 876 -24.46 23.08 -22.63
CA MET A 876 -25.13 22.07 -23.47
C MET A 876 -24.68 20.63 -23.20
N CYS A 877 -23.52 20.42 -22.66
CA CYS A 877 -23.12 19.12 -22.14
C CYS A 877 -23.75 18.92 -20.76
N ASN A 878 -24.49 17.82 -20.54
CA ASN A 878 -24.99 17.41 -19.21
C ASN A 878 -23.80 17.03 -18.29
N LEU A 879 -22.91 17.99 -18.05
CA LEU A 879 -21.69 17.82 -17.25
C LEU A 879 -22.03 17.41 -15.81
N GLY A 880 -23.18 17.88 -15.29
CA GLY A 880 -23.65 17.49 -13.95
C GLY A 880 -23.88 15.98 -13.81
N VAL A 881 -24.37 15.31 -14.87
CA VAL A 881 -24.53 13.83 -14.86
C VAL A 881 -23.18 13.14 -15.03
N PHE A 882 -22.27 13.71 -15.83
CA PHE A 882 -20.94 13.17 -16.04
C PHE A 882 -20.09 13.33 -14.79
N VAL A 883 -20.04 14.51 -14.19
CA VAL A 883 -19.32 14.79 -12.94
C VAL A 883 -19.90 13.97 -11.77
N GLY A 884 -21.22 13.83 -11.68
CA GLY A 884 -21.85 12.97 -10.66
C GLY A 884 -21.51 11.48 -10.84
N ARG A 885 -21.40 10.99 -12.08
CA ARG A 885 -20.94 9.61 -12.34
C ARG A 885 -19.44 9.43 -12.11
N LEU A 886 -18.61 10.39 -12.53
CA LEU A 886 -17.18 10.39 -12.25
C LEU A 886 -16.91 10.49 -10.74
N TYR A 887 -17.65 11.36 -10.03
CA TYR A 887 -17.65 11.46 -8.58
C TYR A 887 -17.97 10.12 -7.91
N ASN A 888 -19.03 9.43 -8.36
CA ASN A 888 -19.40 8.12 -7.83
C ASN A 888 -18.36 7.04 -8.17
N ILE A 889 -17.73 7.11 -9.34
CA ILE A 889 -16.63 6.21 -9.72
C ILE A 889 -15.42 6.47 -8.81
N ILE A 890 -15.02 7.72 -8.62
CA ILE A 890 -13.86 8.10 -7.80
C ILE A 890 -14.13 7.86 -6.31
N LYS A 891 -15.33 8.14 -5.83
CA LYS A 891 -15.73 7.87 -4.45
C LYS A 891 -15.76 6.38 -4.13
N ASN A 892 -16.04 5.54 -5.14
CA ASN A 892 -16.11 4.09 -5.01
C ASN A 892 -14.79 3.38 -5.34
N CYS A 893 -13.82 4.10 -5.92
CA CYS A 893 -12.45 3.64 -6.08
C CYS A 893 -11.63 4.39 -5.03
N ASP A 894 -11.24 3.71 -3.98
CA ASP A 894 -10.24 4.24 -3.03
C ASP A 894 -8.91 4.29 -3.77
N ILE A 895 -8.67 5.43 -4.42
CA ILE A 895 -7.50 5.61 -5.26
C ILE A 895 -6.40 6.25 -4.41
N ASP A 896 -5.68 5.42 -3.65
CA ASP A 896 -4.31 5.73 -3.24
C ASP A 896 -3.34 5.71 -4.44
N HIS A 897 -3.83 5.38 -5.64
CA HIS A 897 -3.02 5.31 -6.85
C HIS A 897 -3.27 6.51 -7.75
N PHE A 898 -2.49 7.55 -7.57
CA PHE A 898 -2.36 8.70 -8.47
C PHE A 898 -2.23 8.29 -9.96
N GLN A 899 -1.71 7.11 -10.26
CA GLN A 899 -1.57 6.59 -11.63
C GLN A 899 -2.90 6.25 -12.33
N VAL A 900 -3.95 5.88 -11.60
CA VAL A 900 -5.27 5.65 -12.23
C VAL A 900 -5.92 6.97 -12.62
N PHE A 901 -5.68 8.01 -11.83
CA PHE A 901 -6.11 9.39 -12.14
C PHE A 901 -5.42 9.92 -13.40
N TYR A 902 -4.15 9.58 -13.60
CA TYR A 902 -3.35 9.93 -14.78
C TYR A 902 -3.87 9.29 -16.08
N LYS A 903 -4.51 8.12 -16.00
CA LYS A 903 -5.14 7.47 -17.16
C LYS A 903 -6.58 7.96 -17.42
N LEU A 904 -7.21 8.63 -16.44
CA LEU A 904 -8.57 9.16 -16.56
C LEU A 904 -8.64 10.61 -17.06
N LEU A 905 -7.63 11.43 -16.76
CA LEU A 905 -7.40 12.74 -17.34
C LEU A 905 -6.66 12.62 -18.67
#